data_59d81731e59ebcd8a03a34e50f311b20
#
_entry.id   59d81731e59ebcd8a03a34e50f311b20
#
_cell.length_a   1.000
_cell.length_b   1.000
_cell.length_c   1.000
_cell.angle_alpha   90.00
_cell.angle_beta   90.00
_cell.angle_gamma   90.00
#
_symmetry.space_group_name_H-M   'P 1'
#
loop_
_entity.id
_entity.type
_entity.pdbx_description
1 polymer ?
#
loop_
_entity_poly.entity_id
_entity_poly.type
_entity_poly.pdbx_seq_one_letter_code
_entity_poly.pdbx_strand_id
1 'polypeptide(L)'
;MLEGTIFMLELGAICGIVLGAASRIFYVWEDPRISQVEACFAGANCGGCGYAGCSAAAVAVVAGKAPPNVCVVGGVESAQAAAAVMGMEVGMAEPLKSYNTCTGGHRAANKYVYVGINTCSAQAAMSGGQRVCSVGCLGLGDCVRACMFGALKMGPQGYPVVDREKCVGCGVCEQICPKGVMNVTTASQRILHFNQSDDRLAPCRQTCPAEIDIPKYVDQIRAGDYEGAVNTIRERNPLLLACGRVCPHPCEENCRRGIEDAPVSINQLKRFAADYEMNAGKRLPVPVAPATGKHVAVVGGGPAGLTCAFFLRRLGHAVTIYEAMPKLGGMLRYGIPEYRLPKKVLDWEIEGILNLGIEVHTNLKFGRDFDLASLTAKGYDAVFLGIGAWQDSKLRVEGENLKGCYTGIDFLSRLAGGEKIPVGRSAVIIGGGNTAIDCTRNLLRLGVENVYIVYRRTRKEMPANAVEIDAAEEEGVKFQFLAAPVRVIGDENGRVTHLEYLKMELGEPDASGRRRPVPIEGSESLIKTDMVITAIGQAPEISFADGIMEQVMELKTTRWNTIEVDPATLQSNIPHLFAAGDAATGPSLVVTAIGGGRRAARSIHQYVMGQPVSANPKELAKDLIAETIFDHVPGIVKRPRAPMPELPVEERIHSFVEVDQVLTEEAARNESSRCLNCCLTCYNPDQEYADKASIQDLRTEEQTA
;
A
#
# COMPACT_ATOMS: atom_id res chain seq x y z
N MET A 1 52.06 -36.05 -66.53
CA MET A 1 51.66 -34.83 -65.82
C MET A 1 50.54 -34.07 -66.58
N LEU A 2 50.63 -33.89 -67.90
CA LEU A 2 49.62 -33.13 -68.66
C LEU A 2 48.21 -33.73 -68.60
N GLU A 3 48.11 -35.08 -68.73
CA GLU A 3 46.83 -35.80 -68.66
C GLU A 3 46.16 -35.69 -67.28
N GLY A 4 46.93 -35.73 -66.18
CA GLY A 4 46.39 -35.54 -64.82
C GLY A 4 45.90 -34.13 -64.57
N THR A 5 46.52 -33.11 -65.19
CA THR A 5 46.13 -31.74 -65.10
C THR A 5 44.85 -31.47 -65.89
N ILE A 6 44.70 -32.07 -67.05
CA ILE A 6 43.48 -31.97 -67.87
C ILE A 6 42.30 -32.65 -67.19
N PHE A 7 42.51 -33.86 -66.65
CA PHE A 7 41.47 -34.58 -65.88
C PHE A 7 40.97 -33.79 -64.63
N MET A 8 41.88 -33.17 -63.89
CA MET A 8 41.50 -32.33 -62.74
C MET A 8 40.76 -31.06 -63.18
N LEU A 9 41.09 -30.46 -64.33
CA LEU A 9 40.36 -29.30 -64.89
C LEU A 9 38.97 -29.70 -65.38
N GLU A 10 38.82 -30.83 -66.03
CA GLU A 10 37.52 -31.35 -66.47
C GLU A 10 36.64 -31.70 -65.27
N LEU A 11 37.16 -32.38 -64.27
CA LEU A 11 36.43 -32.72 -63.03
C LEU A 11 36.00 -31.48 -62.27
N GLY A 12 36.89 -30.48 -62.15
CA GLY A 12 36.62 -29.21 -61.54
C GLY A 12 35.52 -28.44 -62.30
N ALA A 13 35.57 -28.44 -63.63
CA ALA A 13 34.51 -27.79 -64.46
C ALA A 13 33.17 -28.51 -64.33
N ILE A 14 33.12 -29.83 -64.32
CA ILE A 14 31.89 -30.62 -64.13
C ILE A 14 31.33 -30.37 -62.75
N CYS A 15 32.13 -30.42 -61.70
CA CYS A 15 31.67 -30.10 -60.34
C CYS A 15 31.16 -28.68 -60.23
N GLY A 16 31.83 -27.72 -60.86
CA GLY A 16 31.38 -26.30 -60.87
C GLY A 16 30.03 -26.11 -61.58
N ILE A 17 29.84 -26.81 -62.71
CA ILE A 17 28.56 -26.78 -63.45
C ILE A 17 27.43 -27.43 -62.62
N VAL A 18 27.71 -28.59 -62.04
CA VAL A 18 26.72 -29.32 -61.21
C VAL A 18 26.34 -28.48 -59.96
N LEU A 19 27.30 -27.89 -59.25
CA LEU A 19 27.04 -27.01 -58.10
C LEU A 19 26.32 -25.76 -58.51
N GLY A 20 26.67 -25.15 -59.64
CA GLY A 20 25.98 -23.96 -60.17
C GLY A 20 24.54 -24.27 -60.60
N ALA A 21 24.30 -25.42 -61.22
CA ALA A 21 22.95 -25.86 -61.55
C ALA A 21 22.14 -26.21 -60.29
N ALA A 22 22.74 -26.94 -59.38
CA ALA A 22 22.10 -27.23 -58.07
C ALA A 22 21.77 -25.98 -57.31
N SER A 23 22.66 -24.99 -57.23
CA SER A 23 22.43 -23.70 -56.58
C SER A 23 21.24 -22.93 -57.19
N ARG A 24 21.03 -23.04 -58.55
CA ARG A 24 19.85 -22.41 -59.18
C ARG A 24 18.57 -23.20 -59.01
N ILE A 25 18.64 -24.53 -59.02
CA ILE A 25 17.47 -25.41 -58.90
C ILE A 25 16.94 -25.42 -57.47
N PHE A 26 17.84 -25.40 -56.49
CA PHE A 26 17.51 -25.45 -55.08
C PHE A 26 17.55 -24.07 -54.42
N TYR A 27 17.64 -22.98 -55.21
CA TYR A 27 17.60 -21.61 -54.68
C TYR A 27 16.23 -21.35 -54.10
N VAL A 28 16.18 -21.20 -52.80
CA VAL A 28 15.01 -20.70 -52.08
C VAL A 28 15.25 -19.22 -51.84
N TRP A 29 14.40 -18.39 -52.41
CA TRP A 29 14.45 -16.95 -52.15
C TRP A 29 13.96 -16.70 -50.73
N GLU A 30 14.80 -16.10 -49.90
CA GLU A 30 14.43 -15.60 -48.59
C GLU A 30 14.45 -14.07 -48.61
N ASP A 31 13.44 -13.48 -47.96
CA ASP A 31 13.36 -12.02 -47.81
C ASP A 31 14.58 -11.56 -46.98
N PRO A 32 15.44 -10.66 -47.49
CA PRO A 32 16.65 -10.21 -46.81
C PRO A 32 16.36 -9.51 -45.48
N ARG A 33 15.11 -9.03 -45.28
CA ARG A 33 14.69 -8.44 -44.00
C ARG A 33 14.64 -9.48 -42.88
N ILE A 34 14.46 -10.78 -43.18
CA ILE A 34 14.43 -11.83 -42.14
C ILE A 34 15.74 -11.87 -41.39
N SER A 35 16.89 -11.93 -42.07
CA SER A 35 18.18 -11.91 -41.42
C SER A 35 18.48 -10.61 -40.67
N GLN A 36 18.02 -9.49 -41.22
CA GLN A 36 18.16 -8.19 -40.54
C GLN A 36 17.33 -8.10 -39.26
N VAL A 37 16.09 -8.58 -39.28
CA VAL A 37 15.23 -8.64 -38.09
C VAL A 37 15.77 -9.64 -37.09
N GLU A 38 16.22 -10.80 -37.52
CA GLU A 38 16.84 -11.80 -36.63
C GLU A 38 18.07 -11.23 -35.92
N ALA A 39 18.91 -10.47 -36.62
CA ALA A 39 20.08 -9.81 -36.04
C ALA A 39 19.71 -8.73 -34.98
N CYS A 40 18.48 -8.18 -35.03
CA CYS A 40 17.98 -7.28 -34.03
C CYS A 40 17.55 -7.99 -32.74
N PHE A 41 17.31 -9.31 -32.78
CA PHE A 41 16.86 -10.07 -31.63
C PHE A 41 18.04 -10.49 -30.73
N ALA A 42 17.72 -10.86 -29.49
CA ALA A 42 18.75 -11.22 -28.49
C ALA A 42 19.54 -12.50 -28.78
N GLY A 43 19.20 -13.25 -29.84
CA GLY A 43 19.89 -14.47 -30.23
C GLY A 43 19.81 -15.66 -29.25
N ALA A 44 19.06 -15.53 -28.18
CA ALA A 44 19.01 -16.52 -27.11
C ALA A 44 18.24 -17.81 -27.45
N ASN A 45 17.49 -17.83 -28.53
CA ASN A 45 16.63 -18.95 -28.99
C ASN A 45 15.77 -19.56 -27.84
N CYS A 46 15.31 -18.70 -26.91
CA CYS A 46 14.69 -19.12 -25.65
C CYS A 46 13.22 -19.57 -25.78
N GLY A 47 12.57 -19.35 -26.93
CA GLY A 47 11.16 -19.68 -27.14
C GLY A 47 10.17 -18.81 -26.38
N GLY A 48 10.64 -17.84 -25.57
CA GLY A 48 9.79 -16.98 -24.72
C GLY A 48 8.82 -16.08 -25.49
N CYS A 49 9.07 -15.85 -26.77
CA CYS A 49 8.18 -15.14 -27.68
C CYS A 49 7.09 -16.04 -28.30
N GLY A 50 7.03 -17.32 -27.98
CA GLY A 50 6.09 -18.30 -28.54
C GLY A 50 6.50 -18.92 -29.86
N TYR A 51 7.70 -18.57 -30.38
CA TYR A 51 8.27 -19.15 -31.60
C TYR A 51 9.42 -20.10 -31.27
N ALA A 52 9.70 -21.08 -32.16
CA ALA A 52 10.68 -22.13 -31.95
C ALA A 52 12.15 -21.62 -31.86
N GLY A 53 12.40 -20.36 -32.19
CA GLY A 53 13.70 -19.71 -32.14
C GLY A 53 13.64 -18.29 -32.73
N CYS A 54 14.77 -17.59 -32.69
CA CYS A 54 14.84 -16.19 -33.16
C CYS A 54 14.58 -16.10 -34.69
N SER A 55 15.05 -17.07 -35.48
CA SER A 55 14.79 -17.11 -36.92
C SER A 55 13.28 -17.27 -37.21
N ALA A 56 12.59 -18.19 -36.55
CA ALA A 56 11.16 -18.38 -36.74
C ALA A 56 10.36 -17.12 -36.32
N ALA A 57 10.78 -16.44 -35.29
CA ALA A 57 10.20 -15.15 -34.88
C ALA A 57 10.43 -14.06 -35.93
N ALA A 58 11.64 -13.97 -36.49
CA ALA A 58 11.96 -13.01 -37.56
C ALA A 58 11.13 -13.25 -38.82
N VAL A 59 10.97 -14.51 -39.24
CA VAL A 59 10.05 -14.88 -40.35
C VAL A 59 8.61 -14.41 -40.05
N ALA A 60 8.12 -14.60 -38.83
CA ALA A 60 6.79 -14.20 -38.46
C ALA A 60 6.61 -12.66 -38.47
N VAL A 61 7.64 -11.91 -38.07
CA VAL A 61 7.63 -10.44 -38.10
C VAL A 61 7.60 -9.93 -39.52
N VAL A 62 8.51 -10.45 -40.39
CA VAL A 62 8.56 -10.03 -41.79
C VAL A 62 7.30 -10.41 -42.55
N ALA A 63 6.67 -11.54 -42.21
CA ALA A 63 5.39 -11.95 -42.75
C ALA A 63 4.16 -11.18 -42.19
N GLY A 64 4.36 -10.23 -41.26
CA GLY A 64 3.29 -9.48 -40.62
C GLY A 64 2.43 -10.29 -39.64
N LYS A 65 2.87 -11.51 -39.26
CA LYS A 65 2.19 -12.41 -38.32
C LYS A 65 2.55 -12.14 -36.87
N ALA A 66 3.62 -11.40 -36.63
CA ALA A 66 4.06 -10.97 -35.31
C ALA A 66 4.49 -9.50 -35.36
N PRO A 67 4.31 -8.74 -34.27
CA PRO A 67 4.77 -7.37 -34.19
C PRO A 67 6.30 -7.30 -33.98
N PRO A 68 6.98 -6.19 -34.35
CA PRO A 68 8.43 -6.03 -34.21
C PRO A 68 8.93 -6.18 -32.75
N ASN A 69 8.08 -5.95 -31.76
CA ASN A 69 8.40 -6.11 -30.33
C ASN A 69 8.17 -7.52 -29.80
N VAL A 70 8.12 -8.53 -30.65
CA VAL A 70 7.89 -9.94 -30.29
C VAL A 70 9.02 -10.51 -29.42
N CYS A 71 10.26 -10.02 -29.58
CA CYS A 71 11.39 -10.48 -28.78
C CYS A 71 11.36 -9.92 -27.35
N VAL A 72 10.82 -10.70 -26.40
CA VAL A 72 10.69 -10.30 -24.99
C VAL A 72 12.06 -10.08 -24.34
N VAL A 73 13.08 -10.87 -24.70
CA VAL A 73 14.44 -10.83 -24.13
C VAL A 73 15.21 -9.61 -24.60
N GLY A 74 15.04 -9.21 -25.86
CA GLY A 74 15.76 -8.08 -26.46
C GLY A 74 15.24 -6.71 -25.98
N GLY A 75 14.08 -6.68 -25.36
CA GLY A 75 13.51 -5.46 -24.79
C GLY A 75 13.23 -4.37 -25.82
N VAL A 76 13.24 -3.12 -25.35
CA VAL A 76 12.88 -1.94 -26.16
C VAL A 76 13.86 -1.70 -27.31
N GLU A 77 15.17 -1.89 -27.09
CA GLU A 77 16.19 -1.66 -28.11
C GLU A 77 16.01 -2.62 -29.31
N SER A 78 15.79 -3.90 -29.02
CA SER A 78 15.52 -4.93 -30.05
C SER A 78 14.23 -4.63 -30.83
N ALA A 79 13.18 -4.20 -30.10
CA ALA A 79 11.91 -3.84 -30.71
C ALA A 79 12.02 -2.62 -31.65
N GLN A 80 12.76 -1.60 -31.25
CA GLN A 80 13.00 -0.40 -32.06
C GLN A 80 13.86 -0.72 -33.31
N ALA A 81 14.92 -1.52 -33.13
CA ALA A 81 15.77 -1.96 -34.23
C ALA A 81 14.98 -2.78 -35.27
N ALA A 82 14.17 -3.76 -34.82
CA ALA A 82 13.31 -4.55 -35.69
C ALA A 82 12.24 -3.71 -36.38
N ALA A 83 11.66 -2.75 -35.67
CA ALA A 83 10.66 -1.82 -36.25
C ALA A 83 11.28 -0.93 -37.33
N ALA A 84 12.51 -0.43 -37.13
CA ALA A 84 13.24 0.34 -38.14
C ALA A 84 13.47 -0.45 -39.42
N VAL A 85 13.85 -1.74 -39.31
CA VAL A 85 13.97 -2.63 -40.49
C VAL A 85 12.65 -2.80 -41.22
N MET A 86 11.53 -2.84 -40.47
CA MET A 86 10.20 -3.02 -41.02
C MET A 86 9.53 -1.71 -41.47
N GLY A 87 10.16 -0.53 -41.25
CA GLY A 87 9.58 0.77 -41.53
C GLY A 87 8.34 1.08 -40.65
N MET A 88 8.31 0.57 -39.43
CA MET A 88 7.20 0.70 -38.48
C MET A 88 7.64 1.48 -37.24
N GLU A 89 6.70 2.16 -36.61
CA GLU A 89 6.91 2.70 -35.26
C GLU A 89 6.40 1.70 -34.21
N VAL A 90 7.20 1.47 -33.18
CA VAL A 90 6.81 0.63 -32.04
C VAL A 90 6.76 1.49 -30.78
N GLY A 91 5.62 1.49 -30.14
CA GLY A 91 5.45 2.10 -28.83
C GLY A 91 6.32 1.39 -27.76
N MET A 92 6.72 2.12 -26.74
CA MET A 92 7.45 1.55 -25.59
C MET A 92 6.54 0.56 -24.85
N ALA A 93 6.93 -0.72 -24.82
CA ALA A 93 6.25 -1.73 -24.05
C ALA A 93 6.79 -1.77 -22.61
N GLU A 94 5.92 -1.95 -21.65
CA GLU A 94 6.31 -2.13 -20.25
C GLU A 94 7.01 -3.50 -20.08
N PRO A 95 8.17 -3.58 -19.38
CA PRO A 95 8.90 -4.82 -19.24
C PRO A 95 8.12 -5.85 -18.40
N LEU A 96 8.02 -7.05 -18.92
CA LEU A 96 7.51 -8.21 -18.21
C LEU A 96 8.53 -8.69 -17.18
N LYS A 97 8.07 -9.06 -15.98
CA LYS A 97 8.89 -9.65 -14.92
C LYS A 97 8.17 -10.83 -14.29
N SER A 98 8.94 -11.79 -13.81
CA SER A 98 8.39 -12.93 -13.07
C SER A 98 8.15 -12.55 -11.62
N TYR A 99 7.09 -13.09 -11.06
CA TYR A 99 6.69 -12.93 -9.65
C TYR A 99 6.32 -14.30 -9.09
N ASN A 100 6.77 -14.59 -7.87
CA ASN A 100 6.29 -15.72 -7.10
C ASN A 100 5.11 -15.29 -6.21
N THR A 101 3.99 -15.96 -6.32
CA THR A 101 2.78 -15.70 -5.53
C THR A 101 2.71 -16.54 -4.25
N CYS A 102 3.55 -17.57 -4.10
CA CYS A 102 3.56 -18.47 -2.95
C CYS A 102 4.54 -18.01 -1.87
N THR A 103 4.09 -18.03 -0.62
CA THR A 103 4.90 -17.76 0.58
C THR A 103 4.94 -18.94 1.56
N GLY A 104 4.28 -20.07 1.23
CA GLY A 104 4.18 -21.24 2.11
C GLY A 104 5.51 -21.97 2.34
N GLY A 105 6.15 -22.37 1.25
CA GLY A 105 7.45 -23.07 1.29
C GLY A 105 7.45 -24.26 2.26
N HIS A 106 8.51 -24.35 3.08
CA HIS A 106 8.65 -25.40 4.10
C HIS A 106 7.60 -25.33 5.22
N ARG A 107 6.90 -24.22 5.36
CA ARG A 107 5.82 -24.07 6.37
C ARG A 107 4.49 -24.67 5.94
N ALA A 108 4.33 -24.97 4.65
CA ALA A 108 3.14 -25.65 4.16
C ALA A 108 3.20 -27.13 4.52
N ALA A 109 2.19 -27.61 5.25
CA ALA A 109 2.09 -29.02 5.65
C ALA A 109 2.04 -29.96 4.46
N ASN A 110 2.53 -31.18 4.66
CA ASN A 110 2.43 -32.27 3.70
C ASN A 110 1.29 -33.20 4.08
N LYS A 111 0.52 -33.65 3.11
CA LYS A 111 -0.49 -34.71 3.27
C LYS A 111 0.09 -36.11 3.11
N TYR A 112 1.28 -36.25 2.54
CA TYR A 112 2.09 -37.47 2.43
C TYR A 112 3.53 -37.12 2.15
N VAL A 113 4.46 -38.07 2.29
CA VAL A 113 5.86 -37.93 1.91
C VAL A 113 5.99 -38.42 0.47
N TYR A 114 6.45 -37.54 -0.42
CA TYR A 114 6.71 -37.88 -1.81
C TYR A 114 8.08 -38.53 -1.97
N VAL A 115 8.09 -39.76 -2.51
CA VAL A 115 9.31 -40.46 -2.92
C VAL A 115 9.21 -40.76 -4.41
N GLY A 116 10.02 -40.12 -5.23
CA GLY A 116 9.95 -40.28 -6.68
C GLY A 116 10.87 -39.34 -7.44
N ILE A 117 10.57 -39.09 -8.71
CA ILE A 117 11.36 -38.22 -9.60
C ILE A 117 11.35 -36.79 -9.03
N ASN A 118 12.54 -36.23 -8.83
CA ASN A 118 12.70 -34.90 -8.20
C ASN A 118 12.33 -33.76 -9.17
N THR A 119 11.07 -33.71 -9.61
CA THR A 119 10.49 -32.63 -10.42
C THR A 119 9.11 -32.24 -9.91
N CYS A 120 8.77 -30.96 -10.01
CA CYS A 120 7.46 -30.45 -9.64
C CYS A 120 6.34 -31.08 -10.46
N SER A 121 6.58 -31.33 -11.74
CA SER A 121 5.61 -31.95 -12.65
C SER A 121 5.28 -33.38 -12.25
N ALA A 122 6.28 -34.22 -11.93
CA ALA A 122 6.07 -35.58 -11.48
C ALA A 122 5.35 -35.61 -10.13
N GLN A 123 5.74 -34.76 -9.19
CA GLN A 123 5.07 -34.65 -7.89
C GLN A 123 3.63 -34.16 -8.01
N ALA A 124 3.37 -33.19 -8.90
CA ALA A 124 2.00 -32.67 -9.14
C ALA A 124 1.06 -33.73 -9.73
N ALA A 125 1.59 -34.66 -10.55
CA ALA A 125 0.82 -35.77 -11.10
C ALA A 125 0.29 -36.74 -10.01
N MET A 126 0.94 -36.76 -8.84
CA MET A 126 0.53 -37.56 -7.68
C MET A 126 -0.43 -36.74 -6.80
N SER A 127 -1.74 -36.89 -7.03
CA SER A 127 -2.81 -36.22 -6.25
C SER A 127 -2.61 -34.71 -6.06
N GLY A 128 -2.06 -34.02 -7.08
CA GLY A 128 -1.79 -32.57 -7.04
C GLY A 128 -0.55 -32.16 -6.23
N GLY A 129 0.27 -33.14 -5.80
CA GLY A 129 1.49 -32.90 -5.02
C GLY A 129 1.32 -33.14 -3.52
N GLN A 130 2.45 -33.30 -2.83
CA GLN A 130 2.47 -33.64 -1.39
C GLN A 130 1.92 -32.56 -0.46
N ARG A 131 1.83 -31.30 -0.90
CA ARG A 131 1.39 -30.21 -0.03
C ARG A 131 -0.11 -30.27 0.22
N VAL A 132 -0.52 -29.96 1.46
CA VAL A 132 -1.93 -29.77 1.81
C VAL A 132 -2.51 -28.61 0.99
N CYS A 133 -1.77 -27.54 0.81
CA CYS A 133 -2.15 -26.41 -0.03
C CYS A 133 -2.23 -26.83 -1.52
N SER A 134 -3.44 -26.83 -2.08
CA SER A 134 -3.71 -27.25 -3.47
C SER A 134 -2.99 -26.38 -4.52
N VAL A 135 -2.71 -25.10 -4.21
CA VAL A 135 -2.05 -24.13 -5.10
C VAL A 135 -0.62 -23.80 -4.66
N GLY A 136 -0.11 -24.41 -3.57
CA GLY A 136 1.20 -24.11 -3.01
C GLY A 136 2.35 -24.61 -3.86
N CYS A 137 3.51 -23.91 -3.75
CA CYS A 137 4.77 -24.32 -4.37
C CYS A 137 5.22 -25.67 -3.82
N LEU A 138 5.59 -26.59 -4.71
CA LEU A 138 6.09 -27.93 -4.34
C LEU A 138 7.57 -27.92 -3.90
N GLY A 139 8.32 -26.85 -4.22
CA GLY A 139 9.68 -26.63 -3.72
C GLY A 139 10.80 -27.40 -4.44
N LEU A 140 10.50 -28.13 -5.52
CA LEU A 140 11.51 -28.94 -6.22
C LEU A 140 12.31 -28.19 -7.30
N GLY A 141 12.00 -26.93 -7.59
CA GLY A 141 12.86 -26.02 -8.34
C GLY A 141 12.87 -26.20 -9.87
N ASP A 142 11.84 -26.76 -10.50
CA ASP A 142 11.75 -26.86 -11.96
C ASP A 142 11.90 -25.49 -12.65
N CYS A 143 11.24 -24.46 -12.11
CA CYS A 143 11.33 -23.11 -12.60
C CYS A 143 12.75 -22.51 -12.48
N VAL A 144 13.52 -22.89 -11.46
CA VAL A 144 14.90 -22.47 -11.27
C VAL A 144 15.81 -23.14 -12.31
N ARG A 145 15.66 -24.46 -12.50
CA ARG A 145 16.44 -25.21 -13.52
C ARG A 145 16.16 -24.74 -14.94
N ALA A 146 14.91 -24.34 -15.21
CA ALA A 146 14.51 -23.84 -16.53
C ALA A 146 14.93 -22.39 -16.82
N CYS A 147 15.37 -21.64 -15.80
CA CYS A 147 15.74 -20.25 -15.97
C CYS A 147 17.16 -20.11 -16.57
N MET A 148 17.26 -19.89 -17.88
CA MET A 148 18.55 -19.72 -18.59
C MET A 148 19.28 -18.42 -18.18
N PHE A 149 18.58 -17.46 -17.60
CA PHE A 149 19.12 -16.14 -17.23
C PHE A 149 19.62 -16.07 -15.78
N GLY A 150 19.54 -17.17 -15.02
CA GLY A 150 19.95 -17.21 -13.61
C GLY A 150 19.16 -16.24 -12.71
N ALA A 151 17.98 -15.81 -13.18
CA ALA A 151 17.12 -14.87 -12.46
C ALA A 151 16.32 -15.53 -11.32
N LEU A 152 16.35 -16.85 -11.19
CA LEU A 152 15.62 -17.60 -10.17
C LEU A 152 16.60 -18.43 -9.33
N LYS A 153 16.39 -18.41 -8.02
CA LYS A 153 17.05 -19.31 -7.06
C LYS A 153 16.05 -19.81 -6.06
N MET A 154 16.26 -21.02 -5.51
CA MET A 154 15.48 -21.48 -4.37
C MET A 154 15.89 -20.69 -3.13
N GLY A 155 14.92 -20.05 -2.52
CA GLY A 155 15.11 -19.35 -1.24
C GLY A 155 15.21 -20.35 -0.08
N PRO A 156 15.75 -19.91 1.08
CA PRO A 156 15.90 -20.76 2.26
C PRO A 156 14.54 -21.22 2.83
N GLN A 157 13.45 -20.62 2.37
CA GLN A 157 12.08 -20.95 2.75
C GLN A 157 11.46 -22.08 1.91
N GLY A 158 12.17 -22.61 0.90
CA GLY A 158 11.67 -23.67 0.04
C GLY A 158 10.72 -23.24 -1.07
N TYR A 159 10.76 -21.97 -1.46
CA TYR A 159 10.11 -21.45 -2.67
C TYR A 159 11.07 -20.57 -3.49
N PRO A 160 10.81 -20.38 -4.82
CA PRO A 160 11.71 -19.61 -5.67
C PRO A 160 11.68 -18.12 -5.36
N VAL A 161 12.86 -17.50 -5.33
CA VAL A 161 13.07 -16.06 -5.25
C VAL A 161 13.52 -15.54 -6.61
N VAL A 162 12.94 -14.42 -7.04
CA VAL A 162 13.18 -13.82 -8.35
C VAL A 162 14.10 -12.61 -8.21
N ASP A 163 15.23 -12.66 -8.90
CA ASP A 163 16.08 -11.50 -9.17
C ASP A 163 15.45 -10.72 -10.34
N ARG A 164 14.83 -9.59 -10.04
CA ARG A 164 14.11 -8.80 -11.03
C ARG A 164 15.03 -8.05 -12.01
N GLU A 165 16.26 -7.81 -11.64
CA GLU A 165 17.24 -7.16 -12.53
C GLU A 165 17.66 -8.14 -13.64
N LYS A 166 17.91 -9.40 -13.29
CA LYS A 166 18.25 -10.45 -14.25
C LYS A 166 17.06 -11.00 -15.02
N CYS A 167 15.85 -10.84 -14.49
CA CYS A 167 14.66 -11.40 -15.14
C CYS A 167 14.31 -10.62 -16.42
N VAL A 168 14.25 -11.34 -17.55
CA VAL A 168 13.89 -10.78 -18.86
C VAL A 168 12.41 -11.00 -19.22
N GLY A 169 11.62 -11.65 -18.36
CA GLY A 169 10.18 -11.87 -18.59
C GLY A 169 9.82 -12.92 -19.65
N CYS A 170 10.72 -13.88 -19.94
CA CYS A 170 10.53 -14.87 -21.02
C CYS A 170 9.36 -15.86 -20.81
N GLY A 171 8.78 -15.96 -19.61
CA GLY A 171 7.61 -16.81 -19.35
C GLY A 171 7.90 -18.29 -19.06
N VAL A 172 9.10 -18.80 -19.30
CA VAL A 172 9.42 -20.23 -19.15
C VAL A 172 9.14 -20.76 -17.75
N CYS A 173 9.42 -19.96 -16.70
CA CYS A 173 9.15 -20.36 -15.31
C CYS A 173 7.65 -20.46 -14.99
N GLU A 174 6.80 -19.68 -15.66
CA GLU A 174 5.35 -19.77 -15.56
C GLU A 174 4.82 -21.02 -16.26
N GLN A 175 5.28 -21.28 -17.49
CA GLN A 175 4.86 -22.44 -18.30
C GLN A 175 5.22 -23.77 -17.63
N ILE A 176 6.40 -23.87 -17.02
CA ILE A 176 6.85 -25.12 -16.40
C ILE A 176 6.26 -25.36 -15.01
N CYS A 177 5.62 -24.35 -14.40
CA CYS A 177 5.11 -24.45 -13.05
C CYS A 177 3.74 -25.17 -13.01
N PRO A 178 3.66 -26.44 -12.54
CA PRO A 178 2.39 -27.19 -12.53
C PRO A 178 1.38 -26.64 -11.53
N LYS A 179 1.80 -25.73 -10.63
CA LYS A 179 0.96 -25.11 -9.60
C LYS A 179 0.58 -23.66 -9.91
N GLY A 180 1.06 -23.08 -11.01
CA GLY A 180 0.76 -21.72 -11.40
C GLY A 180 1.26 -20.64 -10.41
N VAL A 181 2.24 -20.97 -9.54
CA VAL A 181 2.73 -20.00 -8.54
C VAL A 181 3.73 -18.98 -9.11
N MET A 182 4.29 -19.28 -10.29
CA MET A 182 5.10 -18.32 -11.04
C MET A 182 4.18 -17.60 -12.03
N ASN A 183 4.21 -16.25 -11.98
CA ASN A 183 3.39 -15.42 -12.85
C ASN A 183 4.26 -14.34 -13.50
N VAL A 184 4.18 -14.21 -14.82
CA VAL A 184 4.93 -13.23 -15.61
C VAL A 184 4.01 -12.12 -16.06
N THR A 185 4.23 -10.92 -15.55
CA THR A 185 3.34 -9.79 -15.75
C THR A 185 4.10 -8.47 -15.67
N THR A 186 3.44 -7.37 -16.04
CA THR A 186 3.97 -6.01 -15.89
C THR A 186 3.66 -5.43 -14.50
N ALA A 187 4.35 -4.36 -14.11
CA ALA A 187 4.07 -3.66 -12.87
C ALA A 187 2.67 -3.00 -12.90
N SER A 188 2.25 -2.49 -14.04
CA SER A 188 0.92 -1.91 -14.24
C SER A 188 -0.18 -2.95 -14.07
N GLN A 189 -0.03 -4.12 -14.71
CA GLN A 189 -1.00 -5.21 -14.57
C GLN A 189 -1.14 -5.66 -13.10
N ARG A 190 -0.06 -5.68 -12.33
CA ARG A 190 -0.14 -5.97 -10.90
C ARG A 190 -0.91 -4.92 -10.10
N ILE A 191 -0.83 -3.65 -10.48
CA ILE A 191 -1.61 -2.57 -9.84
C ILE A 191 -3.10 -2.74 -10.18
N LEU A 192 -3.42 -3.03 -11.43
CA LEU A 192 -4.79 -3.08 -11.95
C LEU A 192 -5.53 -4.37 -11.54
N HIS A 193 -4.84 -5.52 -11.53
CA HIS A 193 -5.42 -6.85 -11.35
C HIS A 193 -5.12 -7.49 -10.00
N PHE A 194 -4.85 -6.68 -9.00
CA PHE A 194 -4.59 -7.18 -7.66
C PHE A 194 -5.84 -7.85 -7.05
N ASN A 195 -5.65 -8.96 -6.35
CA ASN A 195 -6.72 -9.75 -5.73
C ASN A 195 -7.78 -10.29 -6.71
N GLN A 196 -7.44 -10.46 -7.99
CA GLN A 196 -8.37 -11.05 -8.95
C GLN A 196 -8.37 -12.59 -8.96
N SER A 197 -7.38 -13.22 -8.34
CA SER A 197 -7.36 -14.67 -8.18
C SER A 197 -8.41 -15.13 -7.15
N ASP A 198 -8.78 -16.41 -7.19
CA ASP A 198 -9.68 -17.03 -6.19
C ASP A 198 -9.05 -17.20 -4.81
N ASP A 199 -7.95 -16.51 -4.57
CA ASP A 199 -7.18 -16.59 -3.34
C ASP A 199 -7.99 -16.01 -2.17
N ARG A 200 -8.22 -16.81 -1.17
CA ARG A 200 -8.73 -16.36 0.12
C ARG A 200 -7.56 -15.71 0.86
N LEU A 201 -7.75 -14.46 1.24
CA LEU A 201 -6.69 -13.66 1.83
C LEU A 201 -6.62 -13.90 3.35
N ALA A 202 -5.41 -13.78 3.92
CA ALA A 202 -5.24 -13.84 5.37
C ALA A 202 -6.09 -12.77 6.09
N PRO A 203 -6.66 -13.04 7.28
CA PRO A 203 -7.50 -12.09 8.02
C PRO A 203 -6.86 -10.73 8.20
N CYS A 204 -5.59 -10.68 8.61
CA CYS A 204 -4.84 -9.45 8.76
C CYS A 204 -4.72 -8.64 7.46
N ARG A 205 -4.62 -9.30 6.30
CA ARG A 205 -4.60 -8.65 4.99
C ARG A 205 -5.97 -8.08 4.63
N GLN A 206 -7.05 -8.81 4.87
CA GLN A 206 -8.41 -8.37 4.59
C GLN A 206 -8.84 -7.21 5.49
N THR A 207 -8.41 -7.23 6.75
CA THR A 207 -8.70 -6.15 7.71
C THR A 207 -7.90 -4.89 7.42
N CYS A 208 -6.76 -5.00 6.74
CA CYS A 208 -5.94 -3.85 6.37
C CYS A 208 -6.64 -3.01 5.28
N PRO A 209 -7.00 -1.73 5.53
CA PRO A 209 -7.67 -0.89 4.51
C PRO A 209 -6.84 -0.69 3.24
N ALA A 210 -5.50 -0.79 3.32
CA ALA A 210 -4.61 -0.76 2.17
C ALA A 210 -4.34 -2.15 1.58
N GLU A 211 -4.85 -3.23 2.19
CA GLU A 211 -4.71 -4.63 1.77
C GLU A 211 -3.26 -5.08 1.54
N ILE A 212 -2.35 -4.61 2.38
CA ILE A 212 -0.92 -4.98 2.32
C ILE A 212 -0.77 -6.49 2.50
N ASP A 213 0.11 -7.12 1.71
CA ASP A 213 0.40 -8.55 1.84
C ASP A 213 1.24 -8.82 3.09
N ILE A 214 0.57 -8.82 4.24
CA ILE A 214 1.17 -8.92 5.57
C ILE A 214 1.93 -10.24 5.75
N PRO A 215 1.34 -11.41 5.47
CA PRO A 215 2.07 -12.68 5.64
C PRO A 215 3.37 -12.70 4.83
N LYS A 216 3.37 -12.11 3.64
CA LYS A 216 4.53 -12.11 2.75
C LYS A 216 5.67 -11.24 3.30
N TYR A 217 5.42 -9.97 3.64
CA TYR A 217 6.51 -9.14 4.13
C TYR A 217 7.02 -9.58 5.51
N VAL A 218 6.15 -10.13 6.36
CA VAL A 218 6.56 -10.70 7.65
C VAL A 218 7.48 -11.91 7.44
N ASP A 219 7.16 -12.79 6.46
CA ASP A 219 8.02 -13.90 6.10
C ASP A 219 9.36 -13.45 5.51
N GLN A 220 9.36 -12.39 4.70
CA GLN A 220 10.57 -11.78 4.14
C GLN A 220 11.47 -11.21 5.22
N ILE A 221 10.92 -10.53 6.24
CA ILE A 221 11.70 -10.05 7.42
C ILE A 221 12.32 -11.24 8.16
N ARG A 222 11.55 -12.31 8.38
CA ARG A 222 12.03 -13.54 9.01
C ARG A 222 13.23 -14.14 8.24
N ALA A 223 13.17 -14.07 6.91
CA ALA A 223 14.22 -14.59 6.02
C ALA A 223 15.42 -13.65 5.90
N GLY A 224 15.36 -12.40 6.40
CA GLY A 224 16.38 -11.37 6.19
C GLY A 224 16.30 -10.68 4.83
N ASP A 225 15.19 -10.85 4.08
CA ASP A 225 14.93 -10.18 2.80
C ASP A 225 14.18 -8.85 3.06
N TYR A 226 14.91 -7.85 3.58
CA TYR A 226 14.30 -6.58 4.00
C TYR A 226 13.91 -5.71 2.80
N GLU A 227 14.70 -5.72 1.72
CA GLU A 227 14.35 -5.03 0.48
C GLU A 227 13.08 -5.62 -0.16
N GLY A 228 12.96 -6.95 -0.15
CA GLY A 228 11.74 -7.63 -0.55
C GLY A 228 10.54 -7.24 0.28
N ALA A 229 10.70 -7.12 1.61
CA ALA A 229 9.64 -6.68 2.52
C ALA A 229 9.18 -5.25 2.20
N VAL A 230 10.12 -4.30 2.01
CA VAL A 230 9.81 -2.92 1.58
C VAL A 230 9.03 -2.92 0.27
N ASN A 231 9.49 -3.64 -0.73
CA ASN A 231 8.83 -3.71 -2.04
C ASN A 231 7.41 -4.30 -1.92
N THR A 232 7.24 -5.33 -1.10
CA THR A 232 5.92 -5.96 -0.87
C THR A 232 4.94 -4.97 -0.22
N ILE A 233 5.38 -4.20 0.78
CA ILE A 233 4.55 -3.17 1.41
C ILE A 233 4.24 -2.06 0.41
N ARG A 234 5.24 -1.57 -0.34
CA ARG A 234 5.11 -0.47 -1.31
C ARG A 234 4.18 -0.79 -2.48
N GLU A 235 3.96 -2.06 -2.81
CA GLU A 235 2.95 -2.45 -3.81
C GLU A 235 1.54 -1.94 -3.45
N ARG A 236 1.29 -1.63 -2.18
CA ARG A 236 -0.02 -1.22 -1.66
C ARG A 236 -0.01 0.11 -0.94
N ASN A 237 1.09 0.44 -0.34
CA ASN A 237 1.26 1.58 0.54
C ASN A 237 2.57 2.30 0.22
N PRO A 238 2.53 3.47 -0.44
CA PRO A 238 3.73 4.26 -0.72
C PRO A 238 4.23 5.06 0.50
N LEU A 239 3.41 5.19 1.53
CA LEU A 239 3.70 5.92 2.78
C LEU A 239 4.05 4.94 3.91
N LEU A 240 5.10 4.13 3.70
CA LEU A 240 5.52 3.06 4.60
C LEU A 240 5.96 3.58 5.97
N LEU A 241 6.81 4.62 5.95
CA LEU A 241 7.42 5.22 7.13
C LEU A 241 6.38 5.90 8.02
N ALA A 242 5.54 6.75 7.41
CA ALA A 242 4.46 7.41 8.11
C ALA A 242 3.44 6.39 8.64
N CYS A 243 2.98 5.48 7.79
CA CYS A 243 2.01 4.45 8.19
C CYS A 243 2.58 3.49 9.26
N GLY A 244 3.89 3.22 9.26
CA GLY A 244 4.57 2.41 10.29
C GLY A 244 4.55 3.07 11.67
N ARG A 245 4.44 4.40 11.72
CA ARG A 245 4.47 5.19 12.95
C ARG A 245 3.08 5.51 13.51
N VAL A 246 2.10 5.76 12.62
CA VAL A 246 0.82 6.34 13.07
C VAL A 246 -0.38 5.42 12.86
N CYS A 247 -0.19 4.23 12.30
CA CYS A 247 -1.28 3.29 12.07
C CYS A 247 -1.73 2.64 13.39
N PRO A 248 -3.04 2.67 13.73
CA PRO A 248 -3.57 1.97 14.90
C PRO A 248 -3.71 0.45 14.68
N HIS A 249 -3.11 -0.08 13.61
CA HIS A 249 -2.95 -1.49 13.25
C HIS A 249 -4.19 -2.40 13.41
N PRO A 250 -5.35 -2.09 12.79
CA PRO A 250 -6.56 -2.92 12.90
C PRO A 250 -6.34 -4.37 12.42
N CYS A 251 -5.29 -4.60 11.62
CA CYS A 251 -4.88 -5.95 11.20
C CYS A 251 -4.43 -6.85 12.35
N GLU A 252 -3.98 -6.29 13.47
CA GLU A 252 -3.56 -7.04 14.66
C GLU A 252 -4.77 -7.56 15.44
N GLU A 253 -5.89 -6.84 15.44
CA GLU A 253 -7.16 -7.26 16.07
C GLU A 253 -7.69 -8.57 15.47
N ASN A 254 -7.46 -8.79 14.18
CA ASN A 254 -7.84 -10.00 13.45
C ASN A 254 -6.65 -10.94 13.18
N CYS A 255 -5.60 -10.85 13.96
CA CYS A 255 -4.49 -11.77 13.87
C CYS A 255 -4.81 -13.08 14.59
N ARG A 256 -4.90 -14.20 13.84
CA ARG A 256 -5.19 -15.54 14.42
C ARG A 256 -4.22 -15.94 15.54
N ARG A 257 -2.99 -15.40 15.53
CA ARG A 257 -2.04 -15.65 16.63
C ARG A 257 -2.60 -15.21 17.99
N GLY A 258 -3.43 -14.15 17.98
CA GLY A 258 -4.07 -13.61 19.20
C GLY A 258 -5.00 -14.58 19.92
N ILE A 259 -5.43 -15.67 19.27
CA ILE A 259 -6.24 -16.72 19.89
C ILE A 259 -5.43 -17.49 20.93
N GLU A 260 -4.15 -17.69 20.66
CA GLU A 260 -3.27 -18.57 21.45
C GLU A 260 -2.42 -17.81 22.49
N ASP A 261 -1.90 -16.65 22.11
CA ASP A 261 -1.08 -15.82 23.01
C ASP A 261 -1.33 -14.32 22.81
N ALA A 262 -0.65 -13.69 21.88
CA ALA A 262 -0.85 -12.28 21.52
C ALA A 262 -0.70 -12.11 19.99
N PRO A 263 -1.39 -11.13 19.38
CA PRO A 263 -1.19 -10.82 17.96
C PRO A 263 0.28 -10.59 17.62
N VAL A 264 0.67 -10.89 16.39
CA VAL A 264 1.99 -10.50 15.89
C VAL A 264 2.09 -8.98 15.84
N SER A 265 3.23 -8.40 16.21
CA SER A 265 3.51 -6.96 16.15
C SER A 265 3.67 -6.49 14.69
N ILE A 266 2.58 -6.59 13.92
CA ILE A 266 2.54 -6.40 12.47
C ILE A 266 3.00 -4.98 12.10
N ASN A 267 2.53 -3.96 12.84
CA ASN A 267 2.87 -2.58 12.58
C ASN A 267 4.35 -2.29 12.86
N GLN A 268 4.90 -2.85 13.93
CA GLN A 268 6.32 -2.69 14.27
C GLN A 268 7.24 -3.37 13.25
N LEU A 269 6.85 -4.53 12.74
CA LEU A 269 7.56 -5.20 11.63
C LEU A 269 7.50 -4.38 10.33
N LYS A 270 6.37 -3.75 10.04
CA LYS A 270 6.24 -2.82 8.91
C LYS A 270 7.17 -1.61 9.07
N ARG A 271 7.19 -1.01 10.26
CA ARG A 271 8.08 0.10 10.61
C ARG A 271 9.55 -0.29 10.47
N PHE A 272 9.93 -1.45 11.01
CA PHE A 272 11.29 -1.98 10.87
C PHE A 272 11.74 -2.06 9.40
N ALA A 273 10.89 -2.62 8.52
CA ALA A 273 11.20 -2.71 7.09
C ALA A 273 11.33 -1.31 6.44
N ALA A 274 10.44 -0.38 6.78
CA ALA A 274 10.48 0.98 6.24
C ALA A 274 11.73 1.75 6.69
N ASP A 275 12.08 1.67 7.95
CA ASP A 275 13.26 2.33 8.51
C ASP A 275 14.57 1.72 7.98
N TYR A 276 14.59 0.44 7.61
CA TYR A 276 15.73 -0.21 6.96
C TYR A 276 16.12 0.52 5.67
N GLU A 277 15.17 0.84 4.79
CA GLU A 277 15.44 1.55 3.53
C GLU A 277 15.95 2.98 3.78
N MET A 278 15.28 3.70 4.69
CA MET A 278 15.68 5.07 5.02
C MET A 278 17.09 5.13 5.63
N ASN A 279 17.40 4.23 6.57
CA ASN A 279 18.70 4.16 7.24
C ASN A 279 19.83 3.74 6.30
N ALA A 280 19.54 2.92 5.28
CA ALA A 280 20.48 2.59 4.23
C ALA A 280 20.81 3.78 3.31
N GLY A 281 20.04 4.86 3.38
CA GLY A 281 20.22 6.07 2.57
C GLY A 281 20.03 5.84 1.06
N LYS A 282 19.53 4.68 0.66
CA LYS A 282 19.35 4.30 -0.73
C LYS A 282 17.89 3.92 -0.97
N ARG A 283 17.22 4.64 -1.88
CA ARG A 283 15.85 4.33 -2.29
C ARG A 283 15.82 3.14 -3.23
N LEU A 284 14.96 2.20 -2.96
CA LEU A 284 14.70 1.09 -3.87
C LEU A 284 13.96 1.59 -5.12
N PRO A 285 14.31 1.09 -6.32
CA PRO A 285 13.68 1.52 -7.55
C PRO A 285 12.19 1.19 -7.58
N VAL A 286 11.40 2.13 -8.06
CA VAL A 286 9.96 1.97 -8.26
C VAL A 286 9.67 1.93 -9.75
N PRO A 287 9.14 0.82 -10.29
CA PRO A 287 8.85 0.72 -11.71
C PRO A 287 7.70 1.65 -12.10
N VAL A 288 7.88 2.34 -13.22
CA VAL A 288 6.91 3.24 -13.85
C VAL A 288 6.63 2.75 -15.27
N ALA A 289 5.36 2.65 -15.65
CA ALA A 289 4.94 2.29 -16.99
C ALA A 289 5.27 3.40 -18.01
N PRO A 290 5.34 3.08 -19.30
CA PRO A 290 5.47 4.06 -20.37
C PRO A 290 4.38 5.14 -20.29
N ALA A 291 4.72 6.34 -20.78
CA ALA A 291 3.80 7.47 -20.76
C ALA A 291 2.51 7.15 -21.55
N THR A 292 1.36 7.41 -20.95
CA THR A 292 0.05 7.19 -21.58
C THR A 292 -0.43 8.40 -22.38
N GLY A 293 0.23 9.55 -22.24
CA GLY A 293 -0.24 10.82 -22.79
C GLY A 293 -1.42 11.43 -22.02
N LYS A 294 -1.85 10.81 -20.90
CA LYS A 294 -2.96 11.29 -20.06
C LYS A 294 -2.44 12.10 -18.89
N HIS A 295 -3.18 13.14 -18.52
CA HIS A 295 -2.81 14.06 -17.45
C HIS A 295 -3.91 14.15 -16.39
N VAL A 296 -3.56 13.94 -15.12
CA VAL A 296 -4.50 13.93 -14.00
C VAL A 296 -4.12 14.98 -12.98
N ALA A 297 -5.10 15.79 -12.55
CA ALA A 297 -4.94 16.73 -11.45
C ALA A 297 -5.31 16.04 -10.13
N VAL A 298 -4.45 16.17 -9.13
CA VAL A 298 -4.67 15.69 -7.76
C VAL A 298 -4.77 16.92 -6.85
N VAL A 299 -5.92 17.15 -6.26
CA VAL A 299 -6.18 18.26 -5.35
C VAL A 299 -6.06 17.77 -3.92
N GLY A 300 -5.05 18.27 -3.21
CA GLY A 300 -4.67 17.87 -1.86
C GLY A 300 -3.48 16.92 -1.82
N GLY A 301 -2.40 17.34 -1.17
CA GLY A 301 -1.15 16.60 -0.99
C GLY A 301 -1.09 15.81 0.33
N GLY A 302 -2.24 15.40 0.88
CA GLY A 302 -2.35 14.50 2.02
C GLY A 302 -2.17 13.02 1.64
N PRO A 303 -2.36 12.07 2.60
CA PRO A 303 -2.15 10.64 2.36
C PRO A 303 -2.91 10.07 1.15
N ALA A 304 -4.18 10.46 0.96
CA ALA A 304 -4.98 10.01 -0.17
C ALA A 304 -4.43 10.53 -1.50
N GLY A 305 -4.13 11.84 -1.58
CA GLY A 305 -3.62 12.47 -2.80
C GLY A 305 -2.22 11.98 -3.17
N LEU A 306 -1.29 11.91 -2.21
CA LEU A 306 0.06 11.36 -2.45
C LEU A 306 0.01 9.91 -2.94
N THR A 307 -0.90 9.10 -2.36
CA THR A 307 -1.07 7.71 -2.78
C THR A 307 -1.68 7.61 -4.18
N CYS A 308 -2.72 8.41 -4.47
CA CYS A 308 -3.33 8.47 -5.80
C CYS A 308 -2.30 8.89 -6.85
N ALA A 309 -1.56 9.96 -6.60
CA ALA A 309 -0.51 10.46 -7.49
C ALA A 309 0.59 9.42 -7.73
N PHE A 310 1.04 8.72 -6.68
CA PHE A 310 2.02 7.65 -6.79
C PHE A 310 1.57 6.54 -7.73
N PHE A 311 0.34 6.02 -7.57
CA PHE A 311 -0.14 4.92 -8.40
C PHE A 311 -0.46 5.37 -9.83
N LEU A 312 -1.02 6.57 -10.02
CA LEU A 312 -1.25 7.14 -11.36
C LEU A 312 0.07 7.33 -12.11
N ARG A 313 1.10 7.84 -11.44
CA ARG A 313 2.42 8.00 -12.06
C ARG A 313 3.04 6.66 -12.43
N ARG A 314 2.90 5.65 -11.57
CA ARG A 314 3.35 4.27 -11.87
C ARG A 314 2.61 3.65 -13.05
N LEU A 315 1.36 4.03 -13.29
CA LEU A 315 0.56 3.64 -14.45
C LEU A 315 0.88 4.44 -15.72
N GLY A 316 1.89 5.33 -15.68
CA GLY A 316 2.38 6.09 -16.83
C GLY A 316 1.68 7.41 -17.09
N HIS A 317 0.76 7.86 -16.21
CA HIS A 317 0.09 9.15 -16.37
C HIS A 317 0.98 10.31 -15.94
N ALA A 318 0.84 11.46 -16.57
CA ALA A 318 1.33 12.73 -16.04
C ALA A 318 0.43 13.15 -14.86
N VAL A 319 1.03 13.61 -13.76
CA VAL A 319 0.30 13.96 -12.54
C VAL A 319 0.79 15.28 -12.00
N THR A 320 -0.16 16.17 -11.68
CA THR A 320 0.11 17.44 -10.99
C THR A 320 -0.67 17.47 -9.68
N ILE A 321 0.02 17.72 -8.56
CA ILE A 321 -0.60 17.91 -7.24
C ILE A 321 -0.78 19.40 -6.98
N TYR A 322 -1.98 19.81 -6.58
CA TYR A 322 -2.33 21.14 -6.07
C TYR A 322 -2.57 21.05 -4.56
N GLU A 323 -1.82 21.80 -3.78
CA GLU A 323 -1.90 21.79 -2.31
C GLU A 323 -2.17 23.20 -1.77
N ALA A 324 -3.13 23.30 -0.86
CA ALA A 324 -3.51 24.56 -0.23
C ALA A 324 -2.45 25.10 0.76
N MET A 325 -1.73 24.17 1.40
CA MET A 325 -0.72 24.47 2.41
C MET A 325 0.67 24.67 1.76
N PRO A 326 1.63 25.30 2.47
CA PRO A 326 2.99 25.50 1.96
C PRO A 326 3.78 24.20 1.70
N LYS A 327 3.44 23.10 2.37
CA LYS A 327 4.13 21.80 2.26
C LYS A 327 3.13 20.66 2.17
N LEU A 328 3.48 19.63 1.40
CA LEU A 328 2.71 18.39 1.32
C LEU A 328 2.72 17.60 2.64
N GLY A 329 1.77 16.70 2.78
CA GLY A 329 1.64 15.76 3.88
C GLY A 329 0.26 15.80 4.55
N GLY A 330 -0.54 16.87 4.36
CA GLY A 330 -1.87 17.00 4.98
C GLY A 330 -1.80 16.79 6.50
N MET A 331 -2.72 16.02 7.06
CA MET A 331 -2.76 15.75 8.51
C MET A 331 -1.54 15.00 9.05
N LEU A 332 -0.77 14.27 8.23
CA LEU A 332 0.53 13.72 8.65
C LEU A 332 1.52 14.80 9.05
N ARG A 333 1.44 15.97 8.43
CA ARG A 333 2.31 17.12 8.73
C ARG A 333 1.71 18.05 9.77
N TYR A 334 0.44 18.42 9.57
CA TYR A 334 -0.18 19.53 10.29
C TYR A 334 -1.01 19.09 11.49
N GLY A 335 -1.41 17.81 11.55
CA GLY A 335 -2.19 17.25 12.66
C GLY A 335 -1.37 16.36 13.59
N ILE A 336 -0.51 15.50 13.04
CA ILE A 336 0.25 14.54 13.84
C ILE A 336 1.52 15.21 14.40
N PRO A 337 1.78 15.10 15.73
CA PRO A 337 2.93 15.72 16.38
C PRO A 337 4.29 15.20 15.92
N GLU A 338 5.34 16.01 16.11
CA GLU A 338 6.72 15.68 15.78
C GLU A 338 7.22 14.43 16.54
N TYR A 339 6.85 14.28 17.81
CA TYR A 339 7.27 13.16 18.65
C TYR A 339 6.63 11.81 18.26
N ARG A 340 5.58 11.81 17.40
CA ARG A 340 4.98 10.60 16.80
C ARG A 340 5.46 10.36 15.38
N LEU A 341 5.60 11.44 14.60
CA LEU A 341 6.02 11.40 13.21
C LEU A 341 6.98 12.57 12.92
N PRO A 342 8.30 12.35 13.04
CA PRO A 342 9.29 13.36 12.69
C PRO A 342 9.13 13.84 11.25
N LYS A 343 9.11 15.17 11.05
CA LYS A 343 8.83 15.72 9.72
C LYS A 343 9.95 15.45 8.73
N LYS A 344 11.19 15.24 9.19
CA LYS A 344 12.30 14.76 8.35
C LYS A 344 12.03 13.39 7.73
N VAL A 345 11.37 12.50 8.49
CA VAL A 345 10.98 11.16 8.01
C VAL A 345 9.88 11.27 6.94
N LEU A 346 8.88 12.11 7.20
CA LEU A 346 7.81 12.40 6.26
C LEU A 346 8.34 13.07 4.98
N ASP A 347 9.27 14.03 5.10
CA ASP A 347 9.87 14.71 3.96
C ASP A 347 10.63 13.72 3.07
N TRP A 348 11.41 12.83 3.67
CA TRP A 348 12.11 11.77 2.93
C TRP A 348 11.13 10.88 2.15
N GLU A 349 10.03 10.49 2.76
CA GLU A 349 9.04 9.64 2.11
C GLU A 349 8.31 10.35 0.96
N ILE A 350 7.87 11.60 1.18
CA ILE A 350 7.23 12.43 0.15
C ILE A 350 8.18 12.67 -1.03
N GLU A 351 9.44 13.01 -0.77
CA GLU A 351 10.45 13.17 -1.81
C GLU A 351 10.58 11.93 -2.69
N GLY A 352 10.56 10.73 -2.09
CA GLY A 352 10.57 9.46 -2.84
C GLY A 352 9.38 9.28 -3.78
N ILE A 353 8.22 9.81 -3.42
CA ILE A 353 7.03 9.83 -4.28
C ILE A 353 7.20 10.85 -5.41
N LEU A 354 7.66 12.05 -5.09
CA LEU A 354 7.82 13.14 -6.07
C LEU A 354 8.92 12.85 -7.10
N ASN A 355 9.96 12.12 -6.72
CA ASN A 355 11.05 11.70 -7.61
C ASN A 355 10.60 10.79 -8.77
N LEU A 356 9.34 10.31 -8.76
CA LEU A 356 8.73 9.67 -9.92
C LEU A 356 8.37 10.64 -11.05
N GLY A 357 8.60 11.95 -10.89
CA GLY A 357 8.27 13.00 -11.86
C GLY A 357 6.83 13.50 -11.70
N ILE A 358 6.40 13.71 -10.46
CA ILE A 358 5.11 14.34 -10.11
C ILE A 358 5.33 15.83 -9.93
N GLU A 359 4.56 16.64 -10.65
CA GLU A 359 4.57 18.10 -10.53
C GLU A 359 3.77 18.55 -9.29
N VAL A 360 4.20 19.65 -8.64
CA VAL A 360 3.57 20.14 -7.40
C VAL A 360 3.42 21.65 -7.43
N HIS A 361 2.22 22.12 -7.08
CA HIS A 361 1.92 23.53 -6.82
C HIS A 361 1.34 23.67 -5.42
N THR A 362 2.03 24.41 -4.56
CA THR A 362 1.61 24.67 -3.18
C THR A 362 1.01 26.08 -3.03
N ASN A 363 0.34 26.34 -1.89
CA ASN A 363 -0.35 27.60 -1.58
C ASN A 363 -1.49 27.93 -2.55
N LEU A 364 -2.10 26.91 -3.15
CA LEU A 364 -3.24 27.02 -4.05
C LEU A 364 -4.44 26.23 -3.51
N LYS A 365 -5.46 26.95 -3.05
CA LYS A 365 -6.67 26.36 -2.48
C LYS A 365 -7.77 26.20 -3.53
N PHE A 366 -8.23 24.97 -3.72
CA PHE A 366 -9.37 24.64 -4.58
C PHE A 366 -10.65 25.33 -4.10
N GLY A 367 -11.42 25.89 -5.04
CA GLY A 367 -12.60 26.71 -4.75
C GLY A 367 -12.32 28.15 -4.39
N ARG A 368 -11.04 28.56 -4.22
CA ARG A 368 -10.62 29.94 -4.01
C ARG A 368 -9.71 30.43 -5.15
N ASP A 369 -8.66 29.71 -5.45
CA ASP A 369 -7.62 30.13 -6.40
C ASP A 369 -7.82 29.46 -7.78
N PHE A 370 -8.50 28.33 -7.81
CA PHE A 370 -8.87 27.57 -9.02
C PHE A 370 -10.05 26.63 -8.70
N ASP A 371 -10.72 26.15 -9.76
CA ASP A 371 -11.89 25.28 -9.69
C ASP A 371 -11.82 24.14 -10.71
N LEU A 372 -12.87 23.31 -10.77
CA LEU A 372 -12.95 22.17 -11.69
C LEU A 372 -12.95 22.60 -13.16
N ALA A 373 -13.64 23.70 -13.48
CA ALA A 373 -13.71 24.23 -14.83
C ALA A 373 -12.34 24.69 -15.32
N SER A 374 -11.56 25.37 -14.49
CA SER A 374 -10.20 25.80 -14.81
C SER A 374 -9.25 24.64 -15.02
N LEU A 375 -9.37 23.54 -14.26
CA LEU A 375 -8.61 22.31 -14.47
C LEU A 375 -8.97 21.63 -15.79
N THR A 376 -10.26 21.53 -16.11
CA THR A 376 -10.73 21.01 -17.39
C THR A 376 -10.23 21.85 -18.56
N ALA A 377 -10.28 23.18 -18.44
CA ALA A 377 -9.74 24.10 -19.45
C ALA A 377 -8.23 23.98 -19.67
N LYS A 378 -7.47 23.59 -18.64
CA LYS A 378 -6.04 23.27 -18.71
C LYS A 378 -5.74 21.92 -19.37
N GLY A 379 -6.75 21.13 -19.72
CA GLY A 379 -6.58 19.86 -20.42
C GLY A 379 -6.32 18.66 -19.52
N TYR A 380 -6.68 18.71 -18.24
CA TYR A 380 -6.66 17.52 -17.39
C TYR A 380 -7.76 16.53 -17.79
N ASP A 381 -7.39 15.27 -17.99
CA ASP A 381 -8.32 14.19 -18.38
C ASP A 381 -9.23 13.75 -17.22
N ALA A 382 -8.76 13.89 -15.96
CA ALA A 382 -9.51 13.60 -14.75
C ALA A 382 -8.98 14.40 -13.56
N VAL A 383 -9.82 14.52 -12.51
CA VAL A 383 -9.49 15.23 -11.26
C VAL A 383 -9.75 14.32 -10.07
N PHE A 384 -8.83 14.29 -9.14
CA PHE A 384 -8.96 13.63 -7.85
C PHE A 384 -9.03 14.64 -6.70
N LEU A 385 -10.04 14.55 -5.84
CA LEU A 385 -10.18 15.38 -4.65
C LEU A 385 -9.79 14.60 -3.39
N GLY A 386 -8.65 14.93 -2.82
CA GLY A 386 -8.13 14.40 -1.56
C GLY A 386 -7.90 15.50 -0.53
N ILE A 387 -8.84 16.45 -0.43
CA ILE A 387 -8.73 17.69 0.35
C ILE A 387 -8.76 17.50 1.87
N GLY A 388 -9.10 16.28 2.35
CA GLY A 388 -9.15 15.98 3.79
C GLY A 388 -10.34 16.62 4.52
N ALA A 389 -10.22 16.71 5.85
CA ALA A 389 -11.22 17.32 6.75
C ALA A 389 -10.50 18.32 7.67
N TRP A 390 -10.58 19.60 7.33
CA TRP A 390 -9.84 20.68 8.00
C TRP A 390 -10.72 21.58 8.86
N GLN A 391 -12.07 21.47 8.73
CA GLN A 391 -12.98 22.29 9.47
C GLN A 391 -13.28 21.66 10.84
N ASP A 392 -12.80 22.27 11.90
CA ASP A 392 -13.10 21.84 13.27
C ASP A 392 -14.56 22.08 13.64
N SER A 393 -15.11 21.15 14.40
CA SER A 393 -16.43 21.31 15.03
C SER A 393 -16.37 22.28 16.18
N LYS A 394 -17.26 23.27 16.19
CA LYS A 394 -17.37 24.26 17.28
C LYS A 394 -18.12 23.66 18.48
N LEU A 395 -17.73 24.09 19.66
CA LEU A 395 -18.35 23.67 20.93
C LEU A 395 -19.75 24.24 21.09
N ARG A 396 -19.99 25.45 20.57
CA ARG A 396 -21.25 26.21 20.63
C ARG A 396 -21.70 26.50 22.06
N VAL A 397 -20.75 26.89 22.91
CA VAL A 397 -21.00 27.35 24.28
C VAL A 397 -20.57 28.80 24.44
N GLU A 398 -21.11 29.46 25.44
CA GLU A 398 -20.73 30.83 25.79
C GLU A 398 -19.22 30.87 26.13
N GLY A 399 -18.53 31.90 25.63
CA GLY A 399 -17.12 32.11 25.89
C GLY A 399 -16.14 31.31 25.00
N GLU A 400 -16.62 30.51 24.04
CA GLU A 400 -15.71 29.71 23.15
C GLU A 400 -14.77 30.55 22.28
N ASN A 401 -15.01 31.87 22.15
CA ASN A 401 -14.21 32.80 21.37
C ASN A 401 -13.24 33.64 22.23
N LEU A 402 -13.12 33.37 23.53
CA LEU A 402 -12.20 34.08 24.43
C LEU A 402 -10.72 33.81 24.01
N LYS A 403 -9.86 34.75 24.41
CA LYS A 403 -8.39 34.57 24.23
C LYS A 403 -7.91 33.42 25.08
N GLY A 404 -7.28 32.43 24.44
CA GLY A 404 -6.88 31.16 25.04
C GLY A 404 -7.80 29.97 24.65
N CYS A 405 -8.88 30.25 23.87
CA CYS A 405 -9.66 29.19 23.22
C CYS A 405 -9.09 28.89 21.84
N TYR A 406 -8.93 27.60 21.53
CA TYR A 406 -8.47 27.08 20.25
C TYR A 406 -9.32 25.89 19.83
N THR A 407 -9.27 25.56 18.56
CA THR A 407 -9.71 24.24 18.08
C THR A 407 -8.51 23.31 17.92
N GLY A 408 -8.73 22.00 17.90
CA GLY A 408 -7.66 21.02 17.91
C GLY A 408 -6.75 21.12 16.69
N ILE A 409 -7.34 21.24 15.49
CA ILE A 409 -6.55 21.36 14.25
C ILE A 409 -5.87 22.73 14.13
N ASP A 410 -6.54 23.82 14.54
CA ASP A 410 -5.90 25.14 14.58
C ASP A 410 -4.64 25.10 15.47
N PHE A 411 -4.77 24.59 16.69
CA PHE A 411 -3.63 24.45 17.60
C PHE A 411 -2.49 23.62 17.02
N LEU A 412 -2.79 22.39 16.53
CA LEU A 412 -1.78 21.48 16.02
C LEU A 412 -1.12 22.02 14.74
N SER A 413 -1.90 22.59 13.82
CA SER A 413 -1.37 23.09 12.55
C SER A 413 -0.49 24.34 12.72
N ARG A 414 -0.84 25.25 13.63
CA ARG A 414 -0.03 26.40 13.98
C ARG A 414 1.29 25.99 14.64
N LEU A 415 1.22 25.00 15.57
CA LEU A 415 2.41 24.42 16.20
C LEU A 415 3.31 23.75 15.15
N ALA A 416 2.75 22.94 14.24
CA ALA A 416 3.48 22.31 13.14
C ALA A 416 4.07 23.33 12.14
N GLY A 417 3.42 24.48 12.00
CA GLY A 417 3.93 25.64 11.25
C GLY A 417 5.10 26.38 11.92
N GLY A 418 5.45 26.00 13.15
CA GLY A 418 6.53 26.62 13.92
C GLY A 418 6.09 27.89 14.69
N GLU A 419 4.78 28.13 14.81
CA GLU A 419 4.28 29.26 15.57
C GLU A 419 4.45 29.04 17.08
N LYS A 420 4.90 30.06 17.78
CA LYS A 420 4.98 30.08 19.24
C LYS A 420 3.60 30.41 19.82
N ILE A 421 2.85 29.38 20.20
CA ILE A 421 1.55 29.55 20.83
C ILE A 421 1.77 29.90 22.30
N PRO A 422 1.18 31.00 22.80
CA PRO A 422 1.24 31.30 24.24
C PRO A 422 0.49 30.25 25.04
N VAL A 423 1.19 29.52 25.87
CA VAL A 423 0.59 28.55 26.80
C VAL A 423 0.61 29.08 28.23
N GLY A 424 -0.42 28.77 29.01
CA GLY A 424 -0.48 29.07 30.44
C GLY A 424 0.06 27.92 31.29
N ARG A 425 -0.30 27.91 32.58
CA ARG A 425 0.05 26.81 33.50
C ARG A 425 -0.95 25.67 33.49
N SER A 426 -2.16 25.92 33.01
CA SER A 426 -3.24 24.92 32.98
C SER A 426 -3.98 24.98 31.65
N ALA A 427 -4.26 23.79 31.07
CA ALA A 427 -5.01 23.64 29.84
C ALA A 427 -6.07 22.54 29.97
N VAL A 428 -7.24 22.78 29.38
CA VAL A 428 -8.32 21.80 29.27
C VAL A 428 -8.59 21.47 27.81
N ILE A 429 -8.58 20.20 27.48
CA ILE A 429 -8.89 19.68 26.14
C ILE A 429 -10.24 18.96 26.19
N ILE A 430 -11.17 19.40 25.35
CA ILE A 430 -12.52 18.84 25.27
C ILE A 430 -12.58 17.85 24.13
N GLY A 431 -12.71 16.57 24.44
CA GLY A 431 -12.79 15.48 23.47
C GLY A 431 -12.09 14.20 23.91
N GLY A 432 -12.35 13.10 23.21
CA GLY A 432 -11.77 11.78 23.53
C GLY A 432 -11.16 11.06 22.33
N GLY A 433 -10.91 11.79 21.23
CA GLY A 433 -10.28 11.26 20.02
C GLY A 433 -8.77 11.45 19.99
N ASN A 434 -8.10 10.91 18.96
CA ASN A 434 -6.65 11.03 18.80
C ASN A 434 -6.17 12.49 18.76
N THR A 435 -6.93 13.40 18.16
CA THR A 435 -6.62 14.84 18.15
C THR A 435 -6.54 15.41 19.57
N ALA A 436 -7.44 14.99 20.47
CA ALA A 436 -7.38 15.44 21.87
C ALA A 436 -6.12 14.94 22.58
N ILE A 437 -5.77 13.66 22.38
CA ILE A 437 -4.54 13.07 22.91
C ILE A 437 -3.30 13.80 22.36
N ASP A 438 -3.26 14.04 21.06
CA ASP A 438 -2.15 14.77 20.42
C ASP A 438 -2.00 16.19 20.96
N CYS A 439 -3.11 16.91 21.20
CA CYS A 439 -3.08 18.24 21.83
C CYS A 439 -2.53 18.18 23.25
N THR A 440 -3.01 17.24 24.10
CA THR A 440 -2.58 17.13 25.51
C THR A 440 -1.09 16.83 25.62
N ARG A 441 -0.60 15.84 24.86
CA ARG A 441 0.80 15.43 24.90
C ARG A 441 1.73 16.52 24.35
N ASN A 442 1.28 17.35 23.37
CA ASN A 442 2.01 18.55 22.95
C ASN A 442 2.09 19.61 24.06
N LEU A 443 1.00 19.86 24.77
CA LEU A 443 0.98 20.87 25.84
C LEU A 443 1.91 20.52 27.00
N LEU A 444 2.01 19.24 27.39
CA LEU A 444 3.00 18.79 28.37
C LEU A 444 4.43 19.13 27.90
N ARG A 445 4.75 18.84 26.63
CA ARG A 445 6.06 19.16 26.00
C ARG A 445 6.34 20.65 25.89
N LEU A 446 5.29 21.46 25.82
CA LEU A 446 5.39 22.93 25.88
C LEU A 446 5.52 23.48 27.31
N GLY A 447 5.51 22.60 28.35
CA GLY A 447 5.73 22.96 29.73
C GLY A 447 4.46 23.33 30.51
N VAL A 448 3.28 22.99 30.01
CA VAL A 448 2.02 23.17 30.76
C VAL A 448 1.96 22.18 31.92
N GLU A 449 1.81 22.69 33.16
CA GLU A 449 1.89 21.89 34.39
C GLU A 449 0.65 21.02 34.61
N ASN A 450 -0.54 21.57 34.27
CA ASN A 450 -1.80 20.90 34.51
C ASN A 450 -2.58 20.76 33.21
N VAL A 451 -2.59 19.55 32.64
CA VAL A 451 -3.29 19.24 31.40
C VAL A 451 -4.43 18.28 31.68
N TYR A 452 -5.66 18.68 31.31
CA TYR A 452 -6.87 17.91 31.54
C TYR A 452 -7.55 17.53 30.23
N ILE A 453 -8.02 16.27 30.13
CA ILE A 453 -9.02 15.87 29.13
C ILE A 453 -10.40 15.87 29.79
N VAL A 454 -11.33 16.63 29.25
CA VAL A 454 -12.75 16.60 29.61
C VAL A 454 -13.51 15.80 28.58
N TYR A 455 -14.09 14.67 29.00
CA TYR A 455 -14.79 13.78 28.10
C TYR A 455 -16.17 13.37 28.66
N ARG A 456 -17.19 13.49 27.81
CA ARG A 456 -18.61 13.27 28.19
C ARG A 456 -19.00 11.82 28.45
N ARG A 457 -18.14 10.85 28.18
CA ARG A 457 -18.33 9.40 28.42
C ARG A 457 -17.19 8.88 29.31
N THR A 458 -17.02 7.56 29.40
CA THR A 458 -15.92 6.93 30.13
C THR A 458 -14.75 6.60 29.20
N ARG A 459 -13.66 6.10 29.79
CA ARG A 459 -12.49 5.62 29.06
C ARG A 459 -12.85 4.57 27.98
N LYS A 460 -13.81 3.69 28.30
CA LYS A 460 -14.23 2.61 27.39
C LYS A 460 -14.81 3.12 26.07
N GLU A 461 -15.49 4.26 26.10
CA GLU A 461 -16.12 4.86 24.91
C GLU A 461 -15.19 5.85 24.19
N MET A 462 -13.95 6.05 24.64
CA MET A 462 -13.00 6.92 23.93
C MET A 462 -12.64 6.32 22.57
N PRO A 463 -12.75 7.10 21.47
CA PRO A 463 -12.37 6.62 20.14
C PRO A 463 -10.87 6.72 19.86
N ALA A 464 -10.06 7.29 20.75
CA ALA A 464 -8.61 7.34 20.63
C ALA A 464 -7.99 5.94 20.77
N ASN A 465 -6.82 5.74 20.18
CA ASN A 465 -6.06 4.50 20.32
C ASN A 465 -5.71 4.26 21.80
N ALA A 466 -6.01 3.06 22.30
CA ALA A 466 -5.80 2.70 23.72
C ALA A 466 -4.34 2.93 24.17
N VAL A 467 -3.37 2.57 23.35
CA VAL A 467 -1.93 2.77 23.64
C VAL A 467 -1.61 4.26 23.81
N GLU A 468 -2.21 5.14 23.01
CA GLU A 468 -2.01 6.59 23.13
C GLU A 468 -2.69 7.20 24.35
N ILE A 469 -3.82 6.61 24.77
CA ILE A 469 -4.50 7.00 26.03
C ILE A 469 -3.62 6.61 27.21
N ASP A 470 -3.08 5.39 27.23
CA ASP A 470 -2.18 4.90 28.27
C ASP A 470 -0.91 5.79 28.36
N ALA A 471 -0.30 6.07 27.22
CA ALA A 471 0.88 6.95 27.15
C ALA A 471 0.60 8.37 27.65
N ALA A 472 -0.59 8.93 27.36
CA ALA A 472 -0.97 10.25 27.88
C ALA A 472 -1.16 10.24 29.41
N GLU A 473 -1.72 9.17 29.95
CA GLU A 473 -1.88 8.98 31.41
C GLU A 473 -0.54 8.83 32.11
N GLU A 474 0.37 8.02 31.57
CA GLU A 474 1.75 7.87 32.05
C GLU A 474 2.53 9.20 32.03
N GLU A 475 2.30 10.04 31.02
CA GLU A 475 2.90 11.38 30.89
C GLU A 475 2.27 12.43 31.86
N GLY A 476 1.22 12.06 32.61
CA GLY A 476 0.62 12.90 33.64
C GLY A 476 -0.62 13.69 33.22
N VAL A 477 -1.24 13.35 32.10
CA VAL A 477 -2.53 13.93 31.69
C VAL A 477 -3.62 13.50 32.67
N LYS A 478 -4.45 14.45 33.11
CA LYS A 478 -5.56 14.22 34.05
C LYS A 478 -6.86 14.04 33.28
N PHE A 479 -7.57 12.93 33.51
CA PHE A 479 -8.83 12.63 32.83
C PHE A 479 -10.02 12.99 33.71
N GLN A 480 -10.88 13.89 33.22
CA GLN A 480 -12.18 14.20 33.79
C GLN A 480 -13.26 13.54 32.91
N PHE A 481 -13.59 12.30 33.24
CA PHE A 481 -14.65 11.55 32.56
C PHE A 481 -16.05 11.98 33.05
N LEU A 482 -17.07 11.63 32.23
CA LEU A 482 -18.46 11.93 32.50
C LEU A 482 -18.66 13.45 32.79
N ALA A 483 -18.07 14.27 31.92
CA ALA A 483 -18.10 15.73 32.03
C ALA A 483 -18.37 16.36 30.66
N ALA A 484 -19.34 17.24 30.57
CA ALA A 484 -19.66 18.00 29.38
C ALA A 484 -19.53 19.50 29.63
N PRO A 485 -18.83 20.25 28.77
CA PRO A 485 -18.67 21.70 28.94
C PRO A 485 -19.98 22.44 28.80
N VAL A 486 -20.17 23.51 29.61
CA VAL A 486 -21.34 24.40 29.61
C VAL A 486 -20.99 25.78 29.10
N ARG A 487 -19.90 26.37 29.64
CA ARG A 487 -19.36 27.66 29.19
C ARG A 487 -17.91 27.83 29.56
N VAL A 488 -17.24 28.73 28.84
CA VAL A 488 -15.88 29.18 29.16
C VAL A 488 -15.96 30.54 29.81
N ILE A 489 -15.33 30.69 30.97
CA ILE A 489 -15.36 31.92 31.77
C ILE A 489 -14.05 32.68 31.54
N GLY A 490 -14.17 33.98 31.25
CA GLY A 490 -13.02 34.88 31.04
C GLY A 490 -12.87 35.94 32.13
N ASP A 491 -11.71 36.59 32.12
CA ASP A 491 -11.46 37.82 32.88
C ASP A 491 -11.94 39.08 32.11
N GLU A 492 -11.75 40.25 32.72
CA GLU A 492 -12.08 41.54 32.15
C GLU A 492 -11.37 41.88 30.85
N ASN A 493 -10.24 41.19 30.58
CA ASN A 493 -9.46 41.33 29.34
C ASN A 493 -9.85 40.32 28.26
N GLY A 494 -10.89 39.52 28.52
CA GLY A 494 -11.39 38.48 27.65
C GLY A 494 -10.44 37.26 27.55
N ARG A 495 -9.65 36.97 28.60
CA ARG A 495 -8.80 35.78 28.68
C ARG A 495 -9.48 34.70 29.50
N VAL A 496 -9.32 33.44 29.07
CA VAL A 496 -9.84 32.26 29.76
C VAL A 496 -9.30 32.16 31.18
N THR A 497 -10.20 31.88 32.14
CA THR A 497 -9.86 31.64 33.55
C THR A 497 -10.42 30.33 34.08
N HIS A 498 -11.58 29.89 33.61
CA HIS A 498 -12.22 28.64 34.03
C HIS A 498 -13.02 28.00 32.89
N LEU A 499 -13.14 26.68 32.93
CA LEU A 499 -14.16 25.92 32.21
C LEU A 499 -15.22 25.45 33.19
N GLU A 500 -16.49 25.79 32.94
CA GLU A 500 -17.65 25.23 33.62
C GLU A 500 -18.16 24.00 32.88
N TYR A 501 -18.41 22.90 33.60
CA TYR A 501 -18.92 21.66 33.05
C TYR A 501 -20.01 21.05 33.95
N LEU A 502 -20.92 20.27 33.33
CA LEU A 502 -21.90 19.41 34.00
C LEU A 502 -21.36 17.98 34.12
N LYS A 503 -21.64 17.31 35.21
CA LYS A 503 -21.45 15.88 35.34
C LYS A 503 -22.48 15.13 34.50
N MET A 504 -22.06 13.98 33.95
CA MET A 504 -22.89 13.17 33.08
C MET A 504 -23.09 11.78 33.66
N GLU A 505 -24.15 11.13 33.26
CA GLU A 505 -24.34 9.68 33.42
C GLU A 505 -24.50 9.01 32.07
N LEU A 506 -24.34 7.68 32.02
CA LEU A 506 -24.47 6.92 30.78
C LEU A 506 -25.86 6.28 30.69
N GLY A 507 -26.65 6.72 29.72
CA GLY A 507 -27.94 6.12 29.34
C GLY A 507 -27.78 4.95 28.37
N GLU A 508 -28.82 4.68 27.57
CA GLU A 508 -28.85 3.61 26.57
C GLU A 508 -27.84 3.85 25.41
N PRO A 509 -27.40 2.80 24.70
CA PRO A 509 -26.54 2.93 23.54
C PRO A 509 -27.17 3.78 22.42
N ASP A 510 -26.36 4.60 21.79
CA ASP A 510 -26.73 5.35 20.57
C ASP A 510 -26.57 4.46 19.30
N ALA A 511 -26.89 5.01 18.13
CA ALA A 511 -26.78 4.32 16.83
C ALA A 511 -25.35 3.82 16.50
N SER A 512 -24.32 4.31 17.20
CA SER A 512 -22.93 3.85 17.08
C SER A 512 -22.59 2.74 18.07
N GLY A 513 -23.53 2.26 18.86
CA GLY A 513 -23.34 1.26 19.93
C GLY A 513 -22.70 1.81 21.21
N ARG A 514 -22.39 3.12 21.28
CA ARG A 514 -21.82 3.76 22.46
C ARG A 514 -22.93 4.32 23.36
N ARG A 515 -22.79 4.18 24.66
CA ARG A 515 -23.77 4.67 25.61
C ARG A 515 -23.91 6.21 25.53
N ARG A 516 -25.17 6.68 25.50
CA ARG A 516 -25.48 8.11 25.36
C ARG A 516 -25.17 8.84 26.68
N PRO A 517 -24.41 9.97 26.66
CA PRO A 517 -24.21 10.78 27.84
C PRO A 517 -25.46 11.60 28.12
N VAL A 518 -25.94 11.59 29.40
CA VAL A 518 -27.09 12.33 29.90
C VAL A 518 -26.60 13.29 30.97
N PRO A 519 -26.92 14.60 30.91
CA PRO A 519 -26.49 15.57 31.90
C PRO A 519 -27.22 15.38 33.24
N ILE A 520 -26.52 15.56 34.36
CA ILE A 520 -27.07 15.61 35.71
C ILE A 520 -27.28 17.07 36.03
N GLU A 521 -28.52 17.50 36.09
CA GLU A 521 -28.88 18.88 36.41
C GLU A 521 -28.42 19.30 37.82
N GLY A 522 -27.92 20.54 37.95
CA GLY A 522 -27.43 21.10 39.22
C GLY A 522 -26.05 20.55 39.66
N SER A 523 -25.32 19.91 38.74
CA SER A 523 -24.00 19.34 39.04
C SER A 523 -22.84 20.17 38.48
N GLU A 524 -23.08 21.43 38.18
CA GLU A 524 -22.09 22.36 37.62
C GLU A 524 -20.82 22.38 38.48
N SER A 525 -19.68 22.33 37.80
CA SER A 525 -18.37 22.31 38.42
C SER A 525 -17.38 23.12 37.59
N LEU A 526 -16.34 23.66 38.21
CA LEU A 526 -15.36 24.53 37.59
C LEU A 526 -13.97 23.87 37.54
N ILE A 527 -13.31 23.99 36.41
CA ILE A 527 -11.86 23.70 36.28
C ILE A 527 -11.15 25.03 35.99
N LYS A 528 -10.22 25.43 36.87
CA LYS A 528 -9.36 26.59 36.62
C LYS A 528 -8.39 26.25 35.48
N THR A 529 -8.36 27.10 34.46
CA THR A 529 -7.54 26.87 33.27
C THR A 529 -7.22 28.19 32.56
N ASP A 530 -6.07 28.25 31.90
CA ASP A 530 -5.65 29.41 31.12
C ASP A 530 -5.92 29.19 29.61
N MET A 531 -6.23 27.93 29.23
CA MET A 531 -6.43 27.55 27.83
C MET A 531 -7.51 26.47 27.73
N VAL A 532 -8.33 26.57 26.68
CA VAL A 532 -9.32 25.54 26.30
C VAL A 532 -9.11 25.16 24.85
N ILE A 533 -8.97 23.85 24.56
CA ILE A 533 -8.86 23.32 23.21
C ILE A 533 -10.05 22.39 22.91
N THR A 534 -10.81 22.72 21.87
CA THR A 534 -11.96 21.93 21.44
C THR A 534 -11.54 20.91 20.38
N ALA A 535 -11.61 19.61 20.69
CA ALA A 535 -11.23 18.48 19.83
C ALA A 535 -12.36 17.46 19.69
N ILE A 536 -13.55 17.90 19.25
CA ILE A 536 -14.81 17.12 19.23
C ILE A 536 -15.23 16.61 17.85
N GLY A 537 -14.37 16.76 16.86
CA GLY A 537 -14.59 16.27 15.50
C GLY A 537 -14.20 17.28 14.43
N GLN A 538 -14.17 16.82 13.20
CA GLN A 538 -13.77 17.56 12.02
C GLN A 538 -14.72 17.25 10.86
N ALA A 539 -14.75 18.15 9.85
CA ALA A 539 -15.49 17.95 8.61
C ALA A 539 -14.67 18.45 7.41
N PRO A 540 -14.91 17.94 6.21
CA PRO A 540 -14.38 18.54 5.00
C PRO A 540 -14.93 19.95 4.79
N GLU A 541 -14.12 20.85 4.25
CA GLU A 541 -14.54 22.16 3.81
C GLU A 541 -14.94 22.08 2.32
N ILE A 542 -16.24 21.97 2.07
CA ILE A 542 -16.81 21.78 0.71
C ILE A 542 -17.68 22.97 0.26
N SER A 543 -17.50 24.16 0.85
CA SER A 543 -18.20 25.39 0.43
C SER A 543 -18.03 25.74 -1.06
N PHE A 544 -16.98 25.21 -1.70
CA PHE A 544 -16.78 25.32 -3.14
C PHE A 544 -17.82 24.53 -3.95
N ALA A 545 -18.49 23.53 -3.36
CA ALA A 545 -19.52 22.76 -4.06
C ALA A 545 -20.70 23.65 -4.48
N ASP A 546 -21.03 24.66 -3.71
CA ASP A 546 -22.09 25.64 -4.01
C ASP A 546 -21.72 26.58 -5.16
N GLY A 547 -20.42 26.79 -5.47
CA GLY A 547 -19.91 27.65 -6.54
C GLY A 547 -19.62 26.96 -7.87
N ILE A 548 -19.59 25.63 -7.91
CA ILE A 548 -19.43 24.85 -9.14
C ILE A 548 -20.72 24.88 -10.01
N MET A 549 -21.80 25.48 -9.51
CA MET A 549 -23.17 25.36 -10.00
C MET A 549 -23.51 26.09 -11.31
N GLU A 550 -22.69 26.98 -11.82
CA GLU A 550 -23.13 27.77 -12.99
C GLU A 550 -22.91 27.11 -14.37
N GLN A 551 -22.12 26.03 -14.48
CA GLN A 551 -21.90 25.39 -15.79
C GLN A 551 -21.71 23.85 -15.78
N VAL A 552 -21.72 23.15 -14.64
CA VAL A 552 -21.50 21.69 -14.55
C VAL A 552 -22.49 21.08 -13.54
N MET A 553 -22.86 19.82 -13.73
CA MET A 553 -23.70 19.07 -12.79
C MET A 553 -23.28 19.32 -11.33
N GLU A 554 -24.24 19.69 -10.50
CA GLU A 554 -24.05 19.90 -9.05
C GLU A 554 -23.33 18.72 -8.41
N LEU A 555 -22.22 19.00 -7.73
CA LEU A 555 -21.49 17.97 -7.03
C LEU A 555 -22.30 17.51 -5.81
N LYS A 556 -22.69 16.24 -5.79
CA LYS A 556 -23.47 15.68 -4.67
C LYS A 556 -22.60 15.51 -3.43
N THR A 557 -23.21 15.89 -2.30
CA THR A 557 -22.61 15.77 -0.97
C THR A 557 -23.54 15.01 -0.03
N THR A 558 -22.97 14.39 0.99
CA THR A 558 -23.73 13.68 2.00
C THR A 558 -24.19 14.64 3.12
N ARG A 559 -25.12 14.20 3.95
CA ARG A 559 -25.55 14.95 5.16
C ARG A 559 -24.39 15.27 6.14
N TRP A 560 -23.23 14.67 5.95
CA TRP A 560 -22.04 14.85 6.79
C TRP A 560 -21.02 15.80 6.18
N ASN A 561 -21.39 16.55 5.15
CA ASN A 561 -20.49 17.40 4.38
C ASN A 561 -19.31 16.64 3.76
N THR A 562 -19.51 15.41 3.35
CA THR A 562 -18.52 14.67 2.55
C THR A 562 -18.96 14.58 1.09
N ILE A 563 -18.01 14.42 0.18
CA ILE A 563 -18.29 14.23 -1.24
C ILE A 563 -18.94 12.85 -1.41
N GLU A 564 -20.12 12.81 -2.06
CA GLU A 564 -20.77 11.54 -2.38
C GLU A 564 -20.05 10.85 -3.54
N VAL A 565 -19.59 9.63 -3.29
CA VAL A 565 -18.92 8.80 -4.30
C VAL A 565 -19.47 7.38 -4.28
N ASP A 566 -19.38 6.70 -5.39
CA ASP A 566 -19.58 5.26 -5.42
C ASP A 566 -18.54 4.58 -4.54
N PRO A 567 -18.93 3.81 -3.52
CA PRO A 567 -17.99 3.28 -2.52
C PRO A 567 -16.97 2.27 -3.10
N ALA A 568 -17.27 1.71 -4.27
CA ALA A 568 -16.44 0.72 -4.93
C ALA A 568 -15.42 1.35 -5.88
N THR A 569 -15.84 2.34 -6.65
CA THR A 569 -15.02 3.01 -7.67
C THR A 569 -14.45 4.34 -7.22
N LEU A 570 -15.02 4.96 -6.17
CA LEU A 570 -14.69 6.29 -5.68
C LEU A 570 -14.92 7.40 -6.71
N GLN A 571 -15.73 7.14 -7.72
CA GLN A 571 -16.19 8.09 -8.71
C GLN A 571 -17.37 8.89 -8.15
N SER A 572 -17.38 10.21 -8.34
CA SER A 572 -18.51 11.07 -7.98
C SER A 572 -19.63 10.98 -9.03
N ASN A 573 -20.69 11.75 -8.84
CA ASN A 573 -21.71 11.93 -9.88
C ASN A 573 -21.21 12.69 -11.12
N ILE A 574 -20.02 13.31 -11.06
CA ILE A 574 -19.32 13.93 -12.20
C ILE A 574 -18.33 12.92 -12.77
N PRO A 575 -18.44 12.45 -14.01
CA PRO A 575 -17.71 11.30 -14.53
C PRO A 575 -16.18 11.37 -14.45
N HIS A 576 -15.58 12.55 -14.60
CA HIS A 576 -14.13 12.76 -14.55
C HIS A 576 -13.62 13.17 -13.17
N LEU A 577 -14.50 13.20 -12.16
CA LEU A 577 -14.19 13.60 -10.79
C LEU A 577 -14.26 12.42 -9.82
N PHE A 578 -13.18 12.21 -9.06
CA PHE A 578 -13.04 11.15 -8.09
C PHE A 578 -12.66 11.75 -6.73
N ALA A 579 -13.03 11.09 -5.63
CA ALA A 579 -12.64 11.55 -4.30
C ALA A 579 -12.38 10.37 -3.35
N ALA A 580 -11.44 10.56 -2.42
CA ALA A 580 -11.16 9.59 -1.37
C ALA A 580 -10.54 10.25 -0.13
N GLY A 581 -10.26 9.42 0.89
CA GLY A 581 -9.84 9.89 2.20
C GLY A 581 -10.95 10.66 2.90
N ASP A 582 -10.58 11.50 3.86
CA ASP A 582 -11.56 12.17 4.72
C ASP A 582 -12.53 13.08 3.95
N ALA A 583 -12.19 13.51 2.74
CA ALA A 583 -13.10 14.26 1.86
C ALA A 583 -14.36 13.45 1.48
N ALA A 584 -14.25 12.13 1.38
CA ALA A 584 -15.35 11.24 0.99
C ALA A 584 -15.90 10.42 2.17
N THR A 585 -15.05 10.03 3.12
CA THR A 585 -15.45 9.14 4.23
C THR A 585 -15.73 9.88 5.54
N GLY A 586 -15.40 11.17 5.64
CA GLY A 586 -15.20 11.86 6.91
C GLY A 586 -13.86 11.47 7.57
N PRO A 587 -13.50 12.10 8.71
CA PRO A 587 -12.23 11.84 9.40
C PRO A 587 -12.05 10.36 9.72
N SER A 588 -10.93 9.80 9.26
CA SER A 588 -10.64 8.37 9.34
C SER A 588 -9.15 8.10 9.51
N LEU A 589 -8.72 6.84 9.31
CA LEU A 589 -7.34 6.43 9.47
C LEU A 589 -6.50 6.79 8.25
N VAL A 590 -5.22 7.09 8.48
CA VAL A 590 -4.23 7.31 7.40
C VAL A 590 -4.21 6.13 6.42
N VAL A 591 -4.23 4.90 6.93
CA VAL A 591 -4.24 3.69 6.10
C VAL A 591 -5.53 3.52 5.27
N THR A 592 -6.67 4.05 5.73
CA THR A 592 -7.92 4.12 4.96
C THR A 592 -7.79 5.11 3.79
N ALA A 593 -7.20 6.28 4.04
CA ALA A 593 -6.90 7.26 3.01
C ALA A 593 -5.93 6.72 1.94
N ILE A 594 -4.91 5.96 2.34
CA ILE A 594 -3.99 5.25 1.44
C ILE A 594 -4.75 4.25 0.56
N GLY A 595 -5.57 3.39 1.17
CA GLY A 595 -6.38 2.41 0.43
C GLY A 595 -7.34 3.08 -0.55
N GLY A 596 -7.98 4.18 -0.14
CA GLY A 596 -8.85 5.00 -0.99
C GLY A 596 -8.10 5.62 -2.17
N GLY A 597 -6.94 6.25 -1.93
CA GLY A 597 -6.11 6.84 -2.99
C GLY A 597 -5.67 5.80 -4.04
N ARG A 598 -5.31 4.59 -3.61
CA ARG A 598 -4.96 3.48 -4.53
C ARG A 598 -6.15 3.03 -5.38
N ARG A 599 -7.32 2.84 -4.77
CA ARG A 599 -8.55 2.44 -5.50
C ARG A 599 -8.98 3.51 -6.49
N ALA A 600 -8.95 4.78 -6.08
CA ALA A 600 -9.25 5.91 -6.96
C ALA A 600 -8.29 5.98 -8.16
N ALA A 601 -6.99 5.80 -7.95
CA ALA A 601 -6.00 5.78 -9.04
C ALA A 601 -6.32 4.70 -10.09
N ARG A 602 -6.77 3.52 -9.66
CA ARG A 602 -7.21 2.46 -10.58
C ARG A 602 -8.45 2.88 -11.38
N SER A 603 -9.45 3.42 -10.71
CA SER A 603 -10.70 3.87 -11.36
C SER A 603 -10.45 5.03 -12.32
N ILE A 604 -9.59 5.98 -11.94
CA ILE A 604 -9.14 7.07 -12.82
C ILE A 604 -8.43 6.51 -14.05
N HIS A 605 -7.51 5.54 -13.87
CA HIS A 605 -6.85 4.90 -15.01
C HIS A 605 -7.86 4.26 -15.98
N GLN A 606 -8.81 3.50 -15.46
CA GLN A 606 -9.88 2.93 -16.31
C GLN A 606 -10.62 4.02 -17.08
N TYR A 607 -11.02 5.09 -16.40
CA TYR A 607 -11.74 6.21 -17.01
C TYR A 607 -10.95 6.89 -18.13
N VAL A 608 -9.71 7.33 -17.84
CA VAL A 608 -8.91 8.09 -18.82
C VAL A 608 -8.43 7.22 -19.99
N MET A 609 -8.39 5.90 -19.81
CA MET A 609 -8.08 4.93 -20.87
C MET A 609 -9.33 4.46 -21.64
N GLY A 610 -10.51 5.03 -21.37
CA GLY A 610 -11.75 4.68 -22.04
C GLY A 610 -12.29 3.29 -21.69
N GLN A 611 -11.86 2.72 -20.57
CA GLN A 611 -12.35 1.45 -20.07
C GLN A 611 -13.55 1.66 -19.13
N PRO A 612 -14.47 0.69 -19.01
CA PRO A 612 -15.53 0.76 -18.02
C PRO A 612 -14.96 0.88 -16.61
N VAL A 613 -15.38 1.90 -15.87
CA VAL A 613 -15.00 2.05 -14.45
C VAL A 613 -15.75 1.00 -13.65
N SER A 614 -15.01 0.05 -13.10
CA SER A 614 -15.58 -1.08 -12.36
C SER A 614 -14.80 -1.35 -11.09
N ALA A 615 -15.54 -1.74 -10.06
CA ALA A 615 -14.93 -2.25 -8.83
C ALA A 615 -14.27 -3.61 -9.05
N ASN A 616 -13.24 -3.91 -8.26
CA ASN A 616 -12.84 -5.28 -8.06
C ASN A 616 -13.77 -5.92 -7.01
N PRO A 617 -14.62 -6.90 -7.36
CA PRO A 617 -15.54 -7.50 -6.41
C PRO A 617 -14.86 -8.05 -5.15
N LYS A 618 -13.61 -8.50 -5.28
CA LYS A 618 -12.83 -9.08 -4.17
C LYS A 618 -12.23 -8.04 -3.23
N GLU A 619 -12.00 -6.80 -3.67
CA GLU A 619 -11.60 -5.71 -2.76
C GLU A 619 -12.73 -5.30 -1.80
N LEU A 620 -13.97 -5.63 -2.14
CA LEU A 620 -15.16 -5.29 -1.35
C LEU A 620 -15.64 -6.44 -0.45
N ALA A 621 -15.23 -7.66 -0.73
CA ALA A 621 -15.68 -8.85 -0.01
C ALA A 621 -14.95 -9.01 1.33
N LYS A 622 -15.32 -8.21 2.32
CA LYS A 622 -14.85 -8.37 3.71
C LYS A 622 -15.40 -9.59 4.44
N ASP A 623 -16.48 -10.17 3.92
CA ASP A 623 -17.25 -11.25 4.57
C ASP A 623 -16.71 -12.65 4.30
N LEU A 624 -15.49 -12.78 3.73
CA LEU A 624 -14.90 -14.08 3.40
C LEU A 624 -14.16 -14.74 4.56
N ILE A 625 -14.08 -14.09 5.72
CA ILE A 625 -13.43 -14.67 6.91
C ILE A 625 -14.46 -15.50 7.64
N ALA A 626 -14.35 -16.83 7.55
CA ALA A 626 -15.21 -17.72 8.35
C ALA A 626 -14.87 -17.54 9.85
N GLU A 627 -15.89 -17.33 10.69
CA GLU A 627 -15.70 -17.16 12.14
C GLU A 627 -14.96 -18.35 12.75
N THR A 628 -15.23 -19.56 12.26
CA THR A 628 -14.62 -20.81 12.73
C THR A 628 -13.10 -20.87 12.63
N ILE A 629 -12.45 -20.04 11.80
CA ILE A 629 -10.98 -20.00 11.75
C ILE A 629 -10.35 -19.37 13.00
N PHE A 630 -11.16 -18.72 13.84
CA PHE A 630 -10.73 -18.10 15.08
C PHE A 630 -10.95 -18.99 16.31
N ASP A 631 -11.57 -20.18 16.17
CA ASP A 631 -11.93 -21.02 17.31
C ASP A 631 -10.70 -21.62 18.00
N HIS A 632 -9.74 -22.11 17.23
CA HIS A 632 -8.51 -22.70 17.75
C HIS A 632 -7.44 -22.86 16.68
N VAL A 633 -6.17 -22.75 17.09
CA VAL A 633 -5.00 -23.04 16.25
C VAL A 633 -4.10 -24.03 16.99
N PRO A 634 -4.27 -25.34 16.79
CA PRO A 634 -3.57 -26.36 17.54
C PRO A 634 -2.04 -26.36 17.29
N GLY A 635 -1.27 -26.89 18.25
CA GLY A 635 0.16 -27.10 18.11
C GLY A 635 1.05 -25.86 18.14
N ILE A 636 0.54 -24.70 18.56
CA ILE A 636 1.32 -23.46 18.64
C ILE A 636 2.11 -23.39 19.93
N VAL A 637 3.42 -23.21 19.83
CA VAL A 637 4.27 -22.88 20.97
C VAL A 637 4.06 -21.42 21.34
N LYS A 638 3.52 -21.16 22.55
CA LYS A 638 3.31 -19.81 23.07
C LYS A 638 4.63 -19.12 23.29
N ARG A 639 4.73 -17.89 22.82
CA ARG A 639 5.91 -17.02 22.94
C ARG A 639 5.47 -15.59 23.18
N PRO A 640 6.16 -14.81 24.05
CA PRO A 640 5.81 -13.43 24.29
C PRO A 640 5.92 -12.62 22.98
N ARG A 641 5.01 -11.66 22.83
CA ARG A 641 5.07 -10.63 21.78
C ARG A 641 6.26 -9.71 22.04
N ALA A 642 6.98 -9.32 21.01
CA ALA A 642 8.01 -8.30 21.13
C ALA A 642 7.39 -6.98 21.59
N PRO A 643 7.85 -6.40 22.73
CA PRO A 643 7.39 -5.10 23.16
C PRO A 643 7.86 -4.02 22.19
N MET A 644 7.06 -2.96 22.03
CA MET A 644 7.50 -1.77 21.33
C MET A 644 8.51 -1.02 22.21
N PRO A 645 9.73 -0.76 21.73
CA PRO A 645 10.67 0.05 22.51
C PRO A 645 10.19 1.52 22.49
N GLU A 646 10.24 2.17 23.66
CA GLU A 646 9.84 3.56 23.84
C GLU A 646 10.88 4.32 24.66
N LEU A 647 10.93 5.64 24.48
CA LEU A 647 11.71 6.51 25.35
C LEU A 647 11.11 6.52 26.77
N PRO A 648 11.95 6.56 27.85
CA PRO A 648 11.47 6.74 29.20
C PRO A 648 10.59 7.99 29.36
N VAL A 649 9.62 7.95 30.28
CA VAL A 649 8.66 9.04 30.48
C VAL A 649 9.36 10.37 30.77
N GLU A 650 10.41 10.34 31.61
CA GLU A 650 11.17 11.53 32.01
C GLU A 650 11.87 12.21 30.82
N GLU A 651 12.26 11.44 29.79
CA GLU A 651 12.89 11.99 28.59
C GLU A 651 11.83 12.49 27.59
N ARG A 652 10.74 11.71 27.41
CA ARG A 652 9.77 12.00 26.35
C ARG A 652 8.87 13.20 26.65
N ILE A 653 8.59 13.53 27.92
CA ILE A 653 7.74 14.67 28.30
C ILE A 653 8.43 16.04 28.12
N HIS A 654 9.75 16.08 28.01
CA HIS A 654 10.54 17.32 27.89
C HIS A 654 11.10 17.55 26.48
N SER A 655 10.76 16.70 25.53
CA SER A 655 11.29 16.77 24.18
C SER A 655 10.25 16.40 23.10
N PHE A 656 10.50 16.86 21.87
CA PHE A 656 9.75 16.46 20.68
C PHE A 656 10.45 15.34 19.90
N VAL A 657 11.43 14.67 20.50
CA VAL A 657 12.08 13.50 19.93
C VAL A 657 11.07 12.37 19.76
N GLU A 658 11.23 11.56 18.73
CA GLU A 658 10.35 10.43 18.45
C GLU A 658 10.30 9.47 19.66
N VAL A 659 9.12 9.26 20.21
CA VAL A 659 8.90 8.46 21.42
C VAL A 659 9.05 6.98 21.14
N ASP A 660 8.32 6.47 20.15
CA ASP A 660 8.38 5.07 19.77
C ASP A 660 9.69 4.78 19.04
N GLN A 661 10.36 3.71 19.41
CA GLN A 661 11.61 3.30 18.79
C GLN A 661 11.41 2.10 17.88
N VAL A 662 12.38 1.84 17.00
CA VAL A 662 12.32 0.71 16.07
C VAL A 662 12.81 -0.59 16.76
N LEU A 663 12.25 -1.73 16.41
CA LEU A 663 12.73 -3.03 16.83
C LEU A 663 14.18 -3.26 16.34
N THR A 664 14.99 -3.93 17.16
CA THR A 664 16.28 -4.45 16.69
C THR A 664 16.05 -5.54 15.62
N GLU A 665 17.05 -5.80 14.79
CA GLU A 665 16.99 -6.85 13.77
C GLU A 665 16.63 -8.21 14.37
N GLU A 666 17.27 -8.57 15.50
CA GLU A 666 17.01 -9.82 16.21
C GLU A 666 15.55 -9.88 16.71
N ALA A 667 15.05 -8.82 17.35
CA ALA A 667 13.69 -8.75 17.83
C ALA A 667 12.68 -8.84 16.67
N ALA A 668 12.94 -8.17 15.54
CA ALA A 668 12.09 -8.21 14.36
C ALA A 668 12.04 -9.62 13.74
N ARG A 669 13.17 -10.32 13.63
CA ARG A 669 13.21 -11.69 13.12
C ARG A 669 12.53 -12.69 14.07
N ASN A 670 12.73 -12.53 15.37
CA ASN A 670 12.06 -13.36 16.38
C ASN A 670 10.55 -13.13 16.38
N GLU A 671 10.09 -11.88 16.33
CA GLU A 671 8.66 -11.55 16.25
C GLU A 671 8.03 -12.05 14.95
N SER A 672 8.70 -11.89 13.81
CA SER A 672 8.21 -12.38 12.53
C SER A 672 8.03 -13.90 12.50
N SER A 673 8.83 -14.64 13.28
CA SER A 673 8.72 -16.09 13.40
C SER A 673 7.47 -16.56 14.16
N ARG A 674 6.76 -15.68 14.88
CA ARG A 674 5.48 -15.96 15.53
C ARG A 674 4.31 -15.98 14.53
N CYS A 675 4.48 -15.44 13.31
CA CYS A 675 3.44 -15.40 12.29
C CYS A 675 3.06 -16.83 11.85
N LEU A 676 1.76 -17.12 11.84
CA LEU A 676 1.20 -18.40 11.40
C LEU A 676 1.17 -18.56 9.89
N ASN A 677 1.48 -17.50 9.14
CA ASN A 677 1.43 -17.47 7.67
C ASN A 677 0.07 -17.94 7.13
N CYS A 678 -0.99 -17.38 7.66
CA CYS A 678 -2.35 -17.66 7.21
C CYS A 678 -2.49 -17.34 5.72
N CYS A 679 -2.85 -18.32 4.93
CA CYS A 679 -3.11 -18.24 3.49
C CYS A 679 -4.27 -19.17 3.14
N LEU A 680 -4.40 -19.59 1.90
CA LEU A 680 -5.53 -20.38 1.40
C LEU A 680 -5.96 -21.55 2.29
N THR A 681 -5.01 -22.27 2.87
CA THR A 681 -5.30 -23.41 3.75
C THR A 681 -6.09 -23.06 5.01
N CYS A 682 -6.02 -21.80 5.46
CA CYS A 682 -6.75 -21.32 6.63
C CYS A 682 -8.24 -21.08 6.36
N TYR A 683 -8.64 -21.03 5.09
CA TYR A 683 -9.98 -20.62 4.67
C TYR A 683 -10.72 -21.65 3.82
N ASN A 684 -10.20 -22.84 3.66
CA ASN A 684 -10.88 -23.86 2.87
C ASN A 684 -11.76 -24.74 3.78
N PRO A 685 -13.06 -24.40 3.99
CA PRO A 685 -13.96 -25.18 4.84
C PRO A 685 -14.24 -26.56 4.28
N ASP A 686 -14.05 -26.78 2.96
CA ASP A 686 -14.32 -28.05 2.29
C ASP A 686 -13.13 -29.02 2.33
N GLN A 687 -11.99 -28.61 2.87
CA GLN A 687 -10.86 -29.52 3.07
C GLN A 687 -10.93 -30.08 4.49
N GLU A 688 -11.35 -31.33 4.59
CA GLU A 688 -11.35 -32.18 5.80
C GLU A 688 -10.04 -32.12 6.63
N TYR A 689 -9.00 -31.54 6.08
CA TYR A 689 -7.67 -31.39 6.66
C TYR A 689 -7.50 -30.14 7.53
N ALA A 690 -8.38 -29.15 7.40
CA ALA A 690 -8.35 -27.97 8.26
C ALA A 690 -8.73 -28.32 9.71
N ASP A 691 -9.59 -29.34 9.87
CA ASP A 691 -10.13 -29.74 11.17
C ASP A 691 -9.37 -30.91 11.84
N LYS A 692 -8.55 -31.65 11.09
CA LYS A 692 -7.98 -32.93 11.60
C LYS A 692 -6.46 -32.95 11.76
N ALA A 693 -5.74 -32.10 11.14
CA ALA A 693 -4.30 -32.03 11.29
C ALA A 693 -3.91 -30.60 11.61
N SER A 694 -3.52 -30.38 12.84
CA SER A 694 -2.73 -29.19 13.09
C SER A 694 -1.54 -29.26 12.15
N ILE A 695 -1.34 -28.20 11.39
CA ILE A 695 -0.16 -28.03 10.53
C ILE A 695 1.15 -28.30 11.32
N GLN A 696 1.08 -28.28 12.63
CA GLN A 696 2.19 -28.51 13.55
C GLN A 696 2.27 -29.96 14.09
N ASP A 697 1.15 -30.68 14.24
CA ASP A 697 1.19 -32.09 14.63
C ASP A 697 1.93 -32.94 13.60
N LEU A 698 1.73 -32.63 12.32
CA LEU A 698 2.48 -33.25 11.23
C LEU A 698 3.98 -32.91 11.21
N ARG A 699 4.38 -31.80 11.85
CA ARG A 699 5.80 -31.38 11.97
C ARG A 699 6.49 -31.94 13.21
N THR A 700 5.77 -32.18 14.28
CA THR A 700 6.32 -32.82 15.50
C THR A 700 6.60 -34.30 15.27
N GLU A 701 5.81 -34.99 14.46
CA GLU A 701 6.07 -36.38 14.07
C GLU A 701 7.31 -36.53 13.15
N GLU A 702 7.56 -35.55 12.26
CA GLU A 702 8.80 -35.55 11.42
C GLU A 702 10.08 -35.20 12.18
N GLN A 703 9.99 -34.57 13.35
CA GLN A 703 11.17 -34.23 14.19
C GLN A 703 11.50 -35.31 15.22
N THR A 704 10.61 -36.28 15.42
CA THR A 704 10.79 -37.37 16.36
C THR A 704 11.02 -38.72 15.66
N ALA A 705 10.95 -38.81 14.36
CA ALA A 705 11.35 -39.92 13.50
C ALA A 705 12.66 -39.60 12.78
#